data_ccc6d10bf8596fdfdaf6d974cb1e7dc0
#
_entry.id   ccc6d10bf8596fdfdaf6d974cb1e7dc0
#
_cell.length_a   1.000
_cell.length_b   1.000
_cell.length_c   1.000
_cell.angle_alpha   90.00
_cell.angle_beta   90.00
_cell.angle_gamma   90.00
#
_symmetry.space_group_name_H-M   'P 1'
#
loop_
_entity.id
_entity.type
_entity.pdbx_description
1 polymer ?
#
loop_
_entity_poly.entity_id
_entity_poly.type
_entity_poly.pdbx_seq_one_letter_code
_entity_poly.pdbx_strand_id
1 'polypeptide(L)'
;MFLRRFLTHPLLAWLMLAGAWMQPAFASDRKFVTSPSQATEARIMVQLLSQAHYNRDAVRSTNYVEVVKDYMSVLDGQRMMFLKSDREQFEQKFASNLYWNIVHLGDIDAAYEIFYAYEDRTQQRINWIFENLDEAAAGLDTNELYRLDRSKVEWPATAAEADHLWLNRLKFELIAEILNKKTPDEAKEAVHKRYERLLKNIADLEASDVAEMFLATIGRLYDPHTTYFSGDTYEDFGIQLKLELVGIGAVLGLEDDYCVVRELVPGGPAALSDELKPNDKIVSVAQEDGEPVEIIGMKLRKIVDLIRGDKGSKVILTIQPGDATDSSARRTVTITRDVVKLNSARAHAAIFQVPGKDGVDQPIGVISLPSFYGASSASEDEENISSASRDVAKLIDKLKTAGIDGLVLDLRRNGGGLLPEAVDLTGLFIKQGPVVQVKDYAGEIRVDSDESDEVAYDGPLAVLVDRFSASASEIVAGALQNYGRAIIVGDSSTHGKGSVQALEEMRRYLPRTPFKTGATKFTIQKYYLPNGNSTQLKGVVPDIVLPSIEDYLPIGEADLPRALAWDEIPSTVFEGKSLADTELSLLVTDSKERQSDLEEFSYLRRNVDWFKTRQEEKLVSINLEQRRERQEEDEAFRKALKEEKLKLAQLDYPFTEFHLVPPPEKPAEEKPAKDVDAAAEDESTMDEDVLSTDENAGYAKVDVHLRECLRVVADAIFLGEDRERWAGNRAPLTLDGGNRG
;
A
#
# COMPACT_ATOMS: atom_id res chain seq x y z
N MET A 1 82.23 -14.26 -40.61
CA MET A 1 82.55 -14.19 -42.05
C MET A 1 81.27 -13.81 -42.79
N PHE A 2 81.31 -12.63 -43.41
CA PHE A 2 80.53 -12.12 -44.55
C PHE A 2 78.96 -12.19 -44.43
N LEU A 3 78.33 -11.08 -44.35
CA LEU A 3 78.07 -9.89 -45.22
C LEU A 3 76.79 -10.00 -46.00
N ARG A 4 75.95 -9.02 -45.70
CA ARG A 4 75.27 -8.09 -46.66
C ARG A 4 74.27 -8.67 -47.60
N ARG A 5 73.14 -8.08 -47.93
CA ARG A 5 72.69 -6.67 -48.08
C ARG A 5 71.24 -6.65 -48.57
N PHE A 6 70.41 -5.65 -48.11
CA PHE A 6 69.56 -4.72 -48.87
C PHE A 6 68.50 -5.30 -49.81
N LEU A 7 67.30 -4.85 -49.91
CA LEU A 7 66.67 -3.51 -50.01
C LEU A 7 65.12 -3.69 -49.94
N THR A 8 64.43 -2.93 -49.09
CA THR A 8 63.55 -1.79 -49.41
C THR A 8 62.38 -2.06 -50.40
N HIS A 9 61.20 -1.96 -50.08
CA HIS A 9 60.25 -0.82 -50.00
C HIS A 9 58.80 -1.29 -49.88
N PRO A 10 57.82 -0.41 -49.76
CA PRO A 10 57.12 -0.18 -48.48
C PRO A 10 55.59 -0.29 -48.67
N LEU A 11 54.87 -0.07 -47.53
CA LEU A 11 53.55 0.49 -47.43
C LEU A 11 52.38 -0.34 -47.97
N LEU A 12 51.65 -0.87 -47.01
CA LEU A 12 50.27 -0.38 -46.80
C LEU A 12 49.81 -0.86 -45.40
N ALA A 13 50.03 0.04 -44.42
CA ALA A 13 49.41 -0.06 -43.14
C ALA A 13 47.93 0.22 -43.33
N TRP A 14 47.11 -0.84 -43.32
CA TRP A 14 45.70 -0.71 -43.00
C TRP A 14 45.57 -0.67 -41.50
N LEU A 15 45.39 0.52 -40.99
CA LEU A 15 44.82 0.79 -39.68
C LEU A 15 43.39 0.26 -39.68
N MET A 16 43.18 -0.97 -39.27
CA MET A 16 41.91 -1.36 -38.66
C MET A 16 41.91 -0.75 -37.28
N LEU A 17 41.33 0.43 -37.16
CA LEU A 17 40.73 0.90 -35.92
C LEU A 17 39.58 -0.05 -35.62
N ALA A 18 39.87 -1.14 -34.91
CA ALA A 18 38.88 -1.83 -34.13
C ALA A 18 38.44 -0.82 -33.07
N GLY A 19 37.31 -0.17 -33.32
CA GLY A 19 36.56 0.51 -32.29
C GLY A 19 36.25 -0.54 -31.24
N ALA A 20 37.02 -0.57 -30.17
CA ALA A 20 36.62 -1.22 -28.95
C ALA A 20 35.40 -0.42 -28.46
N TRP A 21 34.21 -0.88 -28.81
CA TRP A 21 33.01 -0.54 -28.11
C TRP A 21 33.24 -1.01 -26.68
N MET A 22 33.49 -0.06 -25.78
CA MET A 22 33.38 -0.31 -24.36
C MET A 22 31.94 -0.76 -24.12
N GLN A 23 31.73 -2.05 -24.07
CA GLN A 23 30.57 -2.60 -23.40
C GLN A 23 30.66 -2.11 -21.95
N PRO A 24 29.65 -1.45 -21.42
CA PRO A 24 29.62 -1.21 -20.00
C PRO A 24 29.57 -2.60 -19.32
N ALA A 25 30.66 -2.96 -18.67
CA ALA A 25 30.74 -4.15 -17.85
C ALA A 25 29.90 -3.93 -16.59
N PHE A 26 28.57 -4.13 -16.68
CA PHE A 26 27.68 -4.23 -15.54
C PHE A 26 27.40 -5.69 -15.14
N ALA A 27 28.23 -6.63 -15.55
CA ALA A 27 28.29 -7.90 -14.85
C ALA A 27 29.00 -7.66 -13.53
N SER A 28 28.25 -7.39 -12.46
CA SER A 28 28.85 -7.32 -11.13
C SER A 28 29.40 -8.71 -10.82
N ASP A 29 30.70 -8.80 -10.46
CA ASP A 29 31.34 -10.02 -9.94
C ASP A 29 30.76 -10.47 -8.57
N ARG A 30 29.58 -9.93 -8.19
CA ARG A 30 28.90 -10.27 -6.96
C ARG A 30 28.31 -11.68 -7.07
N LYS A 31 28.65 -12.55 -6.15
CA LYS A 31 28.02 -13.84 -5.97
C LYS A 31 27.36 -13.90 -4.60
N PHE A 32 26.04 -13.81 -4.60
CA PHE A 32 25.28 -14.08 -3.39
C PHE A 32 25.34 -15.58 -3.10
N VAL A 33 25.47 -15.89 -1.83
CA VAL A 33 25.37 -17.24 -1.28
C VAL A 33 24.62 -17.15 0.04
N THR A 34 23.96 -18.22 0.43
CA THR A 34 23.24 -18.28 1.69
C THR A 34 24.18 -18.06 2.85
N SER A 35 24.04 -16.95 3.56
CA SER A 35 24.81 -16.70 4.79
C SER A 35 24.33 -17.56 5.95
N PRO A 36 25.17 -17.83 6.97
CA PRO A 36 24.76 -18.61 8.15
C PRO A 36 23.54 -18.01 8.88
N SER A 37 23.38 -16.69 8.89
CA SER A 37 22.22 -16.01 9.47
C SER A 37 20.96 -16.27 8.65
N GLN A 38 21.01 -16.06 7.35
CA GLN A 38 19.91 -16.34 6.45
C GLN A 38 19.49 -17.81 6.49
N ALA A 39 20.45 -18.73 6.52
CA ALA A 39 20.16 -20.16 6.68
C ALA A 39 19.43 -20.46 8.00
N THR A 40 19.79 -19.77 9.07
CA THR A 40 19.12 -19.97 10.36
C THR A 40 17.71 -19.38 10.33
N GLU A 41 17.53 -18.16 9.80
CA GLU A 41 16.22 -17.51 9.68
C GLU A 41 15.28 -18.29 8.77
N ALA A 42 15.76 -18.80 7.62
CA ALA A 42 14.98 -19.65 6.73
C ALA A 42 14.47 -20.92 7.42
N ARG A 43 15.33 -21.60 8.20
CA ARG A 43 14.91 -22.79 8.98
C ARG A 43 13.91 -22.46 10.05
N ILE A 44 14.11 -21.37 10.79
CA ILE A 44 13.17 -20.92 11.84
C ILE A 44 11.82 -20.61 11.21
N MET A 45 11.80 -19.84 10.13
CA MET A 45 10.58 -19.51 9.41
C MET A 45 9.81 -20.78 9.02
N VAL A 46 10.44 -21.71 8.31
CA VAL A 46 9.78 -22.93 7.84
C VAL A 46 9.32 -23.80 9.03
N GLN A 47 10.08 -23.82 10.12
CA GLN A 47 9.67 -24.52 11.34
C GLN A 47 8.43 -23.86 11.97
N LEU A 48 8.38 -22.54 12.07
CA LEU A 48 7.20 -21.79 12.54
C LEU A 48 5.98 -22.12 11.68
N LEU A 49 6.12 -22.03 10.35
CA LEU A 49 5.04 -22.32 9.42
C LEU A 49 4.54 -23.77 9.56
N SER A 50 5.44 -24.75 9.68
CA SER A 50 5.05 -26.17 9.80
C SER A 50 4.43 -26.54 11.15
N GLN A 51 4.70 -25.78 12.21
CA GLN A 51 4.22 -26.07 13.57
C GLN A 51 3.05 -25.20 14.01
N ALA A 52 3.04 -23.93 13.65
CA ALA A 52 2.13 -22.94 14.21
C ALA A 52 1.21 -22.26 13.18
N HIS A 53 1.45 -22.44 11.88
CA HIS A 53 0.57 -21.86 10.87
C HIS A 53 -0.81 -22.50 10.89
N TYR A 54 -1.87 -21.72 10.74
CA TYR A 54 -3.25 -22.21 10.71
C TYR A 54 -3.47 -23.27 9.62
N ASN A 55 -2.89 -23.08 8.45
CA ASN A 55 -3.01 -23.99 7.29
C ASN A 55 -1.77 -24.90 7.10
N ARG A 56 -1.11 -25.28 8.21
CA ARG A 56 0.16 -26.05 8.20
C ARG A 56 0.11 -27.38 7.44
N ASP A 57 -1.05 -28.00 7.35
CA ASP A 57 -1.22 -29.29 6.67
C ASP A 57 -1.37 -29.19 5.15
N ALA A 58 -1.58 -27.97 4.61
CA ALA A 58 -1.74 -27.75 3.18
C ALA A 58 -0.41 -27.82 2.42
N VAL A 59 0.72 -27.53 3.09
CA VAL A 59 2.04 -27.47 2.44
C VAL A 59 2.85 -28.69 2.81
N ARG A 60 3.25 -29.45 1.79
CA ARG A 60 4.06 -30.66 1.89
C ARG A 60 5.31 -30.53 1.02
N SER A 61 6.24 -31.46 1.15
CA SER A 61 7.47 -31.49 0.34
C SER A 61 7.20 -31.39 -1.16
N THR A 62 6.08 -31.95 -1.63
CA THR A 62 5.69 -31.94 -3.05
C THR A 62 5.25 -30.57 -3.56
N ASN A 63 4.79 -29.68 -2.68
CA ASN A 63 4.37 -28.33 -3.07
C ASN A 63 5.55 -27.36 -3.25
N TYR A 64 6.71 -27.69 -2.67
CA TYR A 64 7.85 -26.76 -2.72
C TYR A 64 8.36 -26.47 -4.13
N VAL A 65 8.12 -27.34 -5.10
CA VAL A 65 8.46 -27.04 -6.51
C VAL A 65 7.66 -25.84 -7.06
N GLU A 66 6.47 -25.57 -6.53
CA GLU A 66 5.64 -24.44 -6.91
C GLU A 66 6.31 -23.08 -6.61
N VAL A 67 7.17 -23.04 -5.55
CA VAL A 67 7.96 -21.86 -5.19
C VAL A 67 8.77 -21.36 -6.38
N VAL A 68 9.30 -22.25 -7.21
CA VAL A 68 10.12 -21.85 -8.36
C VAL A 68 9.33 -20.97 -9.32
N LYS A 69 8.15 -21.43 -9.74
CA LYS A 69 7.27 -20.67 -10.65
C LYS A 69 6.77 -19.38 -10.00
N ASP A 70 6.38 -19.44 -8.72
CA ASP A 70 5.85 -18.29 -8.02
C ASP A 70 6.93 -17.23 -7.81
N TYR A 71 8.16 -17.64 -7.46
CA TYR A 71 9.29 -16.73 -7.32
C TYR A 71 9.72 -16.11 -8.65
N MET A 72 9.74 -16.90 -9.74
CA MET A 72 9.96 -16.36 -11.09
C MET A 72 8.88 -15.33 -11.45
N SER A 73 7.63 -15.53 -11.04
CA SER A 73 6.54 -14.55 -11.25
C SER A 73 6.68 -13.30 -10.37
N VAL A 74 7.34 -13.38 -9.20
CA VAL A 74 7.69 -12.20 -8.39
C VAL A 74 8.76 -11.35 -9.09
N LEU A 75 9.78 -11.99 -9.67
CA LEU A 75 10.85 -11.30 -10.40
C LEU A 75 10.36 -10.74 -11.75
N ASP A 76 9.53 -11.47 -12.46
CA ASP A 76 9.01 -11.18 -13.81
C ASP A 76 7.48 -11.22 -13.81
N GLY A 77 6.85 -10.22 -13.17
CA GLY A 77 5.41 -10.16 -12.97
C GLY A 77 4.58 -10.16 -14.25
N GLN A 78 5.09 -9.58 -15.33
CA GLN A 78 4.46 -9.59 -16.66
C GLN A 78 4.86 -10.78 -17.54
N ARG A 79 5.75 -11.64 -17.06
CA ARG A 79 6.23 -12.85 -17.75
C ARG A 79 6.78 -12.57 -19.14
N MET A 80 7.72 -11.63 -19.19
CA MET A 80 8.32 -11.15 -20.45
C MET A 80 9.83 -11.34 -20.52
N MET A 81 10.51 -11.52 -19.36
CA MET A 81 11.97 -11.64 -19.31
C MET A 81 12.44 -13.09 -19.46
N PHE A 82 11.83 -13.99 -18.68
CA PHE A 82 12.13 -15.42 -18.80
C PHE A 82 11.46 -16.05 -20.03
N LEU A 83 11.96 -17.24 -20.36
CA LEU A 83 11.30 -18.16 -21.30
C LEU A 83 10.63 -19.33 -20.53
N LYS A 84 9.67 -19.98 -21.17
CA LYS A 84 9.05 -21.19 -20.63
C LYS A 84 10.09 -22.28 -20.34
N SER A 85 11.12 -22.40 -21.18
CA SER A 85 12.24 -23.33 -20.97
C SER A 85 13.04 -23.05 -19.69
N ASP A 86 13.19 -21.78 -19.28
CA ASP A 86 13.89 -21.44 -18.04
C ASP A 86 13.12 -21.96 -16.83
N ARG A 87 11.80 -21.78 -16.83
CA ARG A 87 10.92 -22.31 -15.78
C ARG A 87 11.03 -23.83 -15.70
N GLU A 88 10.87 -24.54 -16.82
CA GLU A 88 10.93 -25.99 -16.87
C GLU A 88 12.29 -26.52 -16.40
N GLN A 89 13.37 -25.85 -16.74
CA GLN A 89 14.72 -26.20 -16.28
C GLN A 89 14.88 -26.03 -14.78
N PHE A 90 14.42 -24.91 -14.20
CA PHE A 90 14.51 -24.69 -12.75
C PHE A 90 13.58 -25.61 -11.97
N GLU A 91 12.34 -25.81 -12.43
CA GLU A 91 11.44 -26.78 -11.81
C GLU A 91 12.07 -28.18 -11.78
N GLN A 92 12.64 -28.66 -12.89
CA GLN A 92 13.32 -29.95 -12.95
C GLN A 92 14.54 -30.01 -12.04
N LYS A 93 15.36 -28.95 -12.02
CA LYS A 93 16.58 -28.89 -11.21
C LYS A 93 16.29 -28.96 -9.71
N PHE A 94 15.26 -28.23 -9.26
CA PHE A 94 14.96 -28.08 -7.83
C PHE A 94 13.87 -29.00 -7.31
N ALA A 95 13.13 -29.72 -8.16
CA ALA A 95 12.01 -30.58 -7.74
C ALA A 95 12.34 -31.58 -6.64
N SER A 96 13.56 -32.13 -6.65
CA SER A 96 13.94 -33.22 -5.72
C SER A 96 14.61 -32.75 -4.43
N ASN A 97 15.18 -31.54 -4.40
CA ASN A 97 16.07 -31.12 -3.32
C ASN A 97 15.67 -29.81 -2.64
N LEU A 98 14.80 -28.98 -3.27
CA LEU A 98 14.43 -27.67 -2.74
C LEU A 98 13.86 -27.75 -1.32
N TYR A 99 12.91 -28.66 -1.10
CA TYR A 99 12.35 -28.87 0.24
C TYR A 99 13.43 -29.24 1.27
N TRP A 100 14.28 -30.20 0.94
CA TRP A 100 15.35 -30.65 1.83
C TRP A 100 16.35 -29.53 2.15
N ASN A 101 16.78 -28.82 1.13
CA ASN A 101 17.75 -27.73 1.26
C ASN A 101 17.23 -26.62 2.20
N ILE A 102 15.98 -26.18 1.99
CA ILE A 102 15.41 -25.12 2.80
C ILE A 102 15.11 -25.60 4.23
N VAL A 103 14.39 -26.73 4.37
CA VAL A 103 13.88 -27.17 5.69
C VAL A 103 14.97 -27.64 6.61
N HIS A 104 15.98 -28.37 6.10
CA HIS A 104 17.02 -28.98 6.91
C HIS A 104 18.33 -28.17 6.95
N LEU A 105 18.69 -27.53 5.84
CA LEU A 105 19.93 -26.78 5.74
C LEU A 105 19.71 -25.27 5.86
N GLY A 106 18.50 -24.77 5.57
CA GLY A 106 18.22 -23.35 5.42
C GLY A 106 18.83 -22.74 4.15
N ASP A 107 19.24 -23.61 3.23
CA ASP A 107 19.90 -23.22 2.00
C ASP A 107 18.87 -22.66 1.00
N ILE A 108 19.06 -21.39 0.66
CA ILE A 108 18.25 -20.64 -0.30
C ILE A 108 19.02 -20.26 -1.58
N ASP A 109 20.14 -20.93 -1.89
CA ASP A 109 20.95 -20.65 -3.07
C ASP A 109 20.15 -20.78 -4.38
N ALA A 110 19.05 -21.56 -4.37
CA ALA A 110 18.10 -21.60 -5.47
C ALA A 110 17.53 -20.20 -5.81
N ALA A 111 17.28 -19.33 -4.80
CA ALA A 111 16.83 -17.97 -5.01
C ALA A 111 17.84 -17.15 -5.80
N TYR A 112 19.11 -17.24 -5.41
CA TYR A 112 20.19 -16.49 -6.04
C TYR A 112 20.46 -16.99 -7.46
N GLU A 113 20.37 -18.30 -7.70
CA GLU A 113 20.56 -18.83 -9.04
C GLU A 113 19.45 -18.38 -10.00
N ILE A 114 18.19 -18.41 -9.58
CA ILE A 114 17.06 -17.92 -10.39
C ILE A 114 17.17 -16.40 -10.59
N PHE A 115 17.59 -15.65 -9.56
CA PHE A 115 17.80 -14.21 -9.66
C PHE A 115 18.89 -13.86 -10.66
N TYR A 116 20.03 -14.55 -10.67
CA TYR A 116 21.07 -14.31 -11.68
C TYR A 116 20.61 -14.62 -13.10
N ALA A 117 19.81 -15.66 -13.27
CA ALA A 117 19.21 -15.93 -14.58
C ALA A 117 18.25 -14.82 -15.01
N TYR A 118 17.48 -14.24 -14.06
CA TYR A 118 16.66 -13.06 -14.29
C TYR A 118 17.50 -11.84 -14.69
N GLU A 119 18.58 -11.56 -13.95
CA GLU A 119 19.50 -10.46 -14.22
C GLU A 119 20.13 -10.60 -15.64
N ASP A 120 20.63 -11.79 -15.98
CA ASP A 120 21.16 -12.08 -17.30
C ASP A 120 20.13 -11.93 -18.43
N ARG A 121 18.92 -12.48 -18.24
CA ARG A 121 17.83 -12.35 -19.20
C ARG A 121 17.41 -10.90 -19.41
N THR A 122 17.32 -10.15 -18.33
CA THR A 122 16.95 -8.72 -18.37
C THR A 122 18.03 -7.91 -19.08
N GLN A 123 19.32 -8.14 -18.79
CA GLN A 123 20.42 -7.47 -19.48
C GLN A 123 20.42 -7.76 -20.99
N GLN A 124 20.26 -9.04 -21.37
CA GLN A 124 20.16 -9.43 -22.79
C GLN A 124 18.97 -8.76 -23.47
N ARG A 125 17.82 -8.73 -22.80
CA ARG A 125 16.61 -8.14 -23.32
C ARG A 125 16.73 -6.62 -23.49
N ILE A 126 17.32 -5.93 -22.53
CA ILE A 126 17.50 -4.47 -22.59
C ILE A 126 18.48 -4.10 -23.70
N ASN A 127 19.56 -4.85 -23.89
CA ASN A 127 20.45 -4.64 -25.04
C ASN A 127 19.67 -4.80 -26.36
N TRP A 128 18.87 -5.85 -26.48
CA TRP A 128 18.01 -6.05 -27.65
C TRP A 128 17.01 -4.89 -27.84
N ILE A 129 16.42 -4.37 -26.75
CA ILE A 129 15.52 -3.20 -26.79
C ILE A 129 16.24 -2.00 -27.42
N PHE A 130 17.44 -1.68 -26.96
CA PHE A 130 18.20 -0.54 -27.48
C PHE A 130 18.54 -0.69 -28.96
N GLU A 131 18.83 -1.91 -29.44
CA GLU A 131 19.07 -2.20 -30.84
C GLU A 131 17.82 -2.09 -31.72
N ASN A 132 16.61 -2.26 -31.14
CA ASN A 132 15.36 -2.36 -31.91
C ASN A 132 14.42 -1.15 -31.71
N LEU A 133 14.83 -0.09 -30.99
CA LEU A 133 14.01 1.11 -30.80
C LEU A 133 13.64 1.81 -32.11
N ASP A 134 14.56 1.89 -33.07
CA ASP A 134 14.31 2.51 -34.37
C ASP A 134 13.33 1.69 -35.22
N GLU A 135 13.40 0.35 -35.18
CA GLU A 135 12.44 -0.52 -35.83
C GLU A 135 11.04 -0.36 -35.24
N ALA A 136 10.95 -0.34 -33.90
CA ALA A 136 9.69 -0.13 -33.20
C ALA A 136 9.07 1.24 -33.56
N ALA A 137 9.89 2.30 -33.59
CA ALA A 137 9.43 3.65 -33.93
C ALA A 137 8.96 3.81 -35.38
N ALA A 138 9.53 3.02 -36.30
CA ALA A 138 9.12 3.03 -37.71
C ALA A 138 7.81 2.25 -37.97
N GLY A 139 7.34 1.42 -37.04
CA GLY A 139 6.22 0.48 -37.22
C GLY A 139 4.98 0.84 -36.38
N LEU A 140 4.67 2.12 -36.15
CA LEU A 140 3.55 2.55 -35.31
C LEU A 140 2.19 2.62 -36.03
N ASP A 141 2.10 2.17 -37.27
CA ASP A 141 0.90 2.12 -38.10
C ASP A 141 0.29 0.72 -38.27
N THR A 142 0.78 -0.26 -37.49
CA THR A 142 0.32 -1.66 -37.55
C THR A 142 -1.01 -1.83 -36.84
N ASN A 143 -1.86 -2.77 -37.37
CA ASN A 143 -3.16 -3.10 -36.75
C ASN A 143 -3.04 -4.27 -35.75
N GLU A 144 -1.90 -4.39 -35.08
CA GLU A 144 -1.70 -5.38 -34.03
C GLU A 144 -2.25 -4.90 -32.69
N LEU A 145 -2.49 -5.85 -31.79
CA LEU A 145 -2.99 -5.60 -30.45
C LEU A 145 -1.95 -6.02 -29.42
N TYR A 146 -1.78 -5.22 -28.39
CA TYR A 146 -0.92 -5.52 -27.26
C TYR A 146 -1.78 -5.85 -26.02
N ARG A 147 -1.40 -6.93 -25.31
CA ARG A 147 -2.04 -7.32 -24.04
C ARG A 147 -1.41 -6.56 -22.88
N LEU A 148 -2.21 -5.77 -22.17
CA LEU A 148 -1.74 -4.96 -21.03
C LEU A 148 -1.31 -5.82 -19.83
N ASP A 149 -2.17 -6.74 -19.38
CA ASP A 149 -1.86 -7.65 -18.28
C ASP A 149 -1.51 -9.04 -18.79
N ARG A 150 -0.27 -9.45 -18.52
CA ARG A 150 0.28 -10.77 -18.83
C ARG A 150 0.55 -11.63 -17.60
N SER A 151 0.25 -11.14 -16.39
CA SER A 151 0.57 -11.83 -15.13
C SER A 151 0.06 -13.28 -15.06
N LYS A 152 -1.05 -13.57 -15.75
CA LYS A 152 -1.67 -14.90 -15.83
C LYS A 152 -1.39 -15.66 -17.14
N VAL A 153 -0.62 -15.07 -18.08
CA VAL A 153 -0.23 -15.71 -19.34
C VAL A 153 1.07 -16.50 -19.16
N GLU A 154 1.28 -17.56 -19.92
CA GLU A 154 2.53 -18.33 -19.86
C GLU A 154 3.71 -17.51 -20.42
N TRP A 155 4.94 -17.78 -19.97
CA TRP A 155 6.15 -17.21 -20.55
C TRP A 155 6.30 -17.59 -22.02
N PRO A 156 6.94 -16.73 -22.85
CA PRO A 156 7.20 -17.05 -24.26
C PRO A 156 7.92 -18.39 -24.41
N ALA A 157 7.48 -19.19 -25.37
CA ALA A 157 8.06 -20.52 -25.59
C ALA A 157 9.44 -20.43 -26.28
N THR A 158 9.66 -19.39 -27.11
CA THR A 158 10.88 -19.21 -27.90
C THR A 158 11.38 -17.77 -27.82
N ALA A 159 12.67 -17.57 -28.16
CA ALA A 159 13.24 -16.23 -28.26
C ALA A 159 12.51 -15.39 -29.33
N ALA A 160 12.12 -15.95 -30.46
CA ALA A 160 11.39 -15.23 -31.50
C ALA A 160 10.01 -14.75 -31.02
N GLU A 161 9.30 -15.59 -30.25
CA GLU A 161 8.03 -15.16 -29.60
C GLU A 161 8.26 -14.02 -28.61
N ALA A 162 9.32 -14.11 -27.81
CA ALA A 162 9.71 -13.05 -26.89
C ALA A 162 10.07 -11.76 -27.64
N ASP A 163 10.83 -11.84 -28.75
CA ASP A 163 11.21 -10.69 -29.55
C ASP A 163 10.00 -9.97 -30.15
N HIS A 164 9.05 -10.73 -30.71
CA HIS A 164 7.79 -10.17 -31.21
C HIS A 164 6.96 -9.50 -30.11
N LEU A 165 6.85 -10.15 -28.95
CA LEU A 165 6.16 -9.58 -27.78
C LEU A 165 6.80 -8.27 -27.35
N TRP A 166 8.13 -8.21 -27.28
CA TRP A 166 8.85 -7.02 -26.89
C TRP A 166 8.80 -5.90 -27.93
N LEU A 167 8.80 -6.23 -29.22
CA LEU A 167 8.60 -5.24 -30.28
C LEU A 167 7.23 -4.55 -30.12
N ASN A 168 6.17 -5.32 -29.81
CA ASN A 168 4.84 -4.77 -29.56
C ASN A 168 4.79 -3.95 -28.26
N ARG A 169 5.52 -4.36 -27.22
CA ARG A 169 5.67 -3.58 -26.01
C ARG A 169 6.35 -2.23 -26.28
N LEU A 170 7.42 -2.22 -27.05
CA LEU A 170 8.13 -0.98 -27.40
C LEU A 170 7.24 -0.04 -28.22
N LYS A 171 6.51 -0.55 -29.22
CA LYS A 171 5.53 0.24 -29.97
C LYS A 171 4.50 0.88 -29.03
N PHE A 172 3.95 0.09 -28.09
CA PHE A 172 3.00 0.58 -27.10
C PHE A 172 3.59 1.71 -26.25
N GLU A 173 4.83 1.55 -25.75
CA GLU A 173 5.50 2.57 -24.91
C GLU A 173 5.85 3.82 -25.70
N LEU A 174 6.37 3.68 -26.93
CA LEU A 174 6.67 4.81 -27.80
C LEU A 174 5.41 5.61 -28.17
N ILE A 175 4.29 4.93 -28.46
CA ILE A 175 3.01 5.57 -28.68
C ILE A 175 2.57 6.37 -27.47
N ALA A 176 2.69 5.81 -26.26
CA ALA A 176 2.35 6.51 -25.03
C ALA A 176 3.16 7.80 -24.87
N GLU A 177 4.48 7.74 -25.09
CA GLU A 177 5.34 8.94 -25.03
C GLU A 177 5.01 10.00 -26.09
N ILE A 178 4.69 9.55 -27.33
CA ILE A 178 4.29 10.46 -28.42
C ILE A 178 2.92 11.13 -28.13
N LEU A 179 1.98 10.36 -27.58
CA LEU A 179 0.69 10.89 -27.15
C LEU A 179 0.84 11.92 -26.02
N ASN A 180 1.86 11.79 -25.17
CA ASN A 180 2.28 12.76 -24.16
C ASN A 180 3.11 13.93 -24.77
N LYS A 181 2.88 14.25 -26.04
CA LYS A 181 3.44 15.41 -26.78
C LYS A 181 4.95 15.39 -26.99
N LYS A 182 5.62 14.25 -26.80
CA LYS A 182 7.05 14.09 -27.15
C LYS A 182 7.22 13.85 -28.66
N THR A 183 8.30 14.32 -29.18
CA THR A 183 8.74 13.96 -30.54
C THR A 183 9.17 12.48 -30.57
N PRO A 184 9.22 11.81 -31.73
CA PRO A 184 9.67 10.45 -31.81
C PRO A 184 11.06 10.19 -31.22
N ASP A 185 11.99 11.15 -31.34
CA ASP A 185 13.33 11.05 -30.77
C ASP A 185 13.33 11.20 -29.24
N GLU A 186 12.57 12.14 -28.71
CA GLU A 186 12.37 12.27 -27.25
C GLU A 186 11.66 11.05 -26.66
N ALA A 187 10.70 10.45 -27.37
CA ALA A 187 10.04 9.23 -26.96
C ALA A 187 11.04 8.04 -26.88
N LYS A 188 11.91 7.89 -27.87
CA LYS A 188 12.99 6.89 -27.84
C LYS A 188 13.93 7.11 -26.67
N GLU A 189 14.35 8.36 -26.43
CA GLU A 189 15.23 8.69 -25.28
C GLU A 189 14.53 8.40 -23.94
N ALA A 190 13.26 8.71 -23.79
CA ALA A 190 12.49 8.41 -22.59
C ALA A 190 12.40 6.91 -22.31
N VAL A 191 12.10 6.10 -23.34
CA VAL A 191 12.07 4.63 -23.24
C VAL A 191 13.47 4.09 -22.91
N HIS A 192 14.53 4.59 -23.57
CA HIS A 192 15.92 4.21 -23.27
C HIS A 192 16.27 4.45 -21.81
N LYS A 193 16.06 5.66 -21.29
CA LYS A 193 16.30 6.03 -19.89
C LYS A 193 15.49 5.16 -18.91
N ARG A 194 14.26 4.77 -19.27
CA ARG A 194 13.42 3.88 -18.45
C ARG A 194 14.10 2.52 -18.25
N TYR A 195 14.64 1.93 -19.29
CA TYR A 195 15.31 0.63 -19.23
C TYR A 195 16.72 0.71 -18.62
N GLU A 196 17.43 1.82 -18.78
CA GLU A 196 18.69 2.06 -18.02
C GLU A 196 18.40 2.10 -16.50
N ARG A 197 17.35 2.81 -16.07
CA ARG A 197 16.94 2.82 -14.66
C ARG A 197 16.56 1.43 -14.15
N LEU A 198 15.87 0.63 -14.98
CA LEU A 198 15.53 -0.74 -14.61
C LEU A 198 16.80 -1.57 -14.35
N LEU A 199 17.82 -1.48 -15.20
CA LEU A 199 19.11 -2.16 -14.99
C LEU A 199 19.77 -1.70 -13.70
N LYS A 200 19.81 -0.39 -13.46
CA LYS A 200 20.37 0.17 -12.23
C LYS A 200 19.64 -0.37 -11.00
N ASN A 201 18.31 -0.39 -11.02
CA ASN A 201 17.51 -0.89 -9.90
C ASN A 201 17.76 -2.38 -9.60
N ILE A 202 17.89 -3.21 -10.64
CA ILE A 202 18.22 -4.64 -10.47
C ILE A 202 19.66 -4.82 -9.95
N ALA A 203 20.60 -4.08 -10.50
CA ALA A 203 21.99 -4.07 -10.03
C ALA A 203 22.11 -3.61 -8.57
N ASP A 204 21.19 -2.83 -8.10
CA ASP A 204 21.15 -2.33 -6.73
C ASP A 204 20.59 -3.31 -5.71
N LEU A 205 19.90 -4.39 -6.12
CA LEU A 205 19.36 -5.38 -5.18
C LEU A 205 20.49 -6.08 -4.42
N GLU A 206 20.29 -6.29 -3.12
CA GLU A 206 21.25 -6.96 -2.23
C GLU A 206 20.80 -8.40 -1.93
N ALA A 207 21.68 -9.20 -1.35
CA ALA A 207 21.36 -10.58 -0.99
C ALA A 207 20.16 -10.69 -0.01
N SER A 208 19.96 -9.69 0.85
CA SER A 208 18.81 -9.59 1.76
C SER A 208 17.51 -9.40 1.01
N ASP A 209 17.50 -8.54 -0.03
CA ASP A 209 16.30 -8.25 -0.81
C ASP A 209 15.84 -9.50 -1.58
N VAL A 210 16.82 -10.19 -2.21
CA VAL A 210 16.56 -11.45 -2.93
C VAL A 210 16.09 -12.55 -1.99
N ALA A 211 16.70 -12.67 -0.80
CA ALA A 211 16.29 -13.63 0.22
C ALA A 211 14.87 -13.33 0.72
N GLU A 212 14.53 -12.08 0.97
CA GLU A 212 13.19 -11.66 1.41
C GLU A 212 12.13 -12.03 0.38
N MET A 213 12.31 -11.69 -0.90
CA MET A 213 11.39 -12.05 -1.97
C MET A 213 11.14 -13.55 -2.05
N PHE A 214 12.21 -14.35 -1.92
CA PHE A 214 12.11 -15.80 -1.99
C PHE A 214 11.43 -16.40 -0.76
N LEU A 215 11.83 -16.01 0.44
CA LEU A 215 11.22 -16.50 1.68
C LEU A 215 9.75 -16.06 1.78
N ALA A 216 9.42 -14.84 1.38
CA ALA A 216 8.03 -14.40 1.27
C ALA A 216 7.22 -15.28 0.30
N THR A 217 7.83 -15.73 -0.80
CA THR A 217 7.17 -16.66 -1.73
C THR A 217 6.90 -18.01 -1.10
N ILE A 218 7.80 -18.52 -0.24
CA ILE A 218 7.55 -19.75 0.55
C ILE A 218 6.38 -19.54 1.50
N GLY A 219 6.30 -18.39 2.18
CA GLY A 219 5.17 -18.04 3.04
C GLY A 219 3.83 -18.09 2.29
N ARG A 220 3.80 -17.55 1.08
CA ARG A 220 2.60 -17.54 0.21
C ARG A 220 2.14 -18.90 -0.29
N LEU A 221 2.88 -19.97 -0.07
CA LEU A 221 2.35 -21.33 -0.28
C LEU A 221 1.25 -21.68 0.73
N TYR A 222 1.26 -21.08 1.92
CA TYR A 222 0.32 -21.35 3.00
C TYR A 222 -0.94 -20.52 2.91
N ASP A 223 -0.79 -19.21 2.71
CA ASP A 223 -1.85 -18.23 2.44
C ASP A 223 -1.27 -16.89 1.92
N PRO A 224 -2.10 -15.96 1.41
CA PRO A 224 -1.61 -14.72 0.83
C PRO A 224 -1.02 -13.72 1.86
N HIS A 225 -1.30 -13.89 3.15
CA HIS A 225 -0.91 -12.96 4.22
C HIS A 225 0.35 -13.37 4.96
N THR A 226 0.82 -14.59 4.71
CA THR A 226 2.06 -15.13 5.30
C THR A 226 3.26 -14.65 4.50
N THR A 227 4.20 -14.00 5.19
CA THR A 227 5.40 -13.42 4.56
C THR A 227 6.58 -13.42 5.52
N TYR A 228 7.77 -13.24 4.97
CA TYR A 228 9.00 -12.94 5.68
C TYR A 228 9.36 -11.48 5.41
N PHE A 229 9.83 -10.79 6.43
CA PHE A 229 10.41 -9.46 6.36
C PHE A 229 11.90 -9.54 6.66
N SER A 230 12.73 -8.89 5.86
CA SER A 230 14.11 -8.59 6.24
C SER A 230 14.15 -7.66 7.45
N GLY A 231 15.32 -7.52 8.09
CA GLY A 231 15.43 -6.65 9.27
C GLY A 231 15.00 -5.21 9.00
N ASP A 232 15.25 -4.72 7.80
CA ASP A 232 14.88 -3.37 7.39
C ASP A 232 13.39 -3.22 7.12
N THR A 233 12.80 -4.15 6.39
CA THR A 233 11.34 -4.16 6.14
C THR A 233 10.55 -4.35 7.44
N TYR A 234 11.08 -5.14 8.38
CA TYR A 234 10.47 -5.32 9.69
C TYR A 234 10.47 -4.02 10.52
N GLU A 235 11.57 -3.26 10.50
CA GLU A 235 11.65 -1.95 11.15
C GLU A 235 10.61 -0.97 10.58
N ASP A 236 10.51 -0.88 9.25
CA ASP A 236 9.54 -0.02 8.59
C ASP A 236 8.08 -0.43 8.90
N PHE A 237 7.80 -1.73 8.94
CA PHE A 237 6.50 -2.25 9.37
C PHE A 237 6.17 -1.84 10.81
N GLY A 238 7.15 -1.89 11.71
CA GLY A 238 7.00 -1.44 13.09
C GLY A 238 6.67 0.06 13.20
N ILE A 239 7.31 0.89 12.36
CA ILE A 239 7.03 2.34 12.28
C ILE A 239 5.59 2.60 11.82
N GLN A 240 5.13 1.90 10.78
CA GLN A 240 3.76 2.04 10.28
C GLN A 240 2.72 1.61 11.32
N LEU A 241 3.01 0.55 12.09
CA LEU A 241 2.09 0.04 13.09
C LEU A 241 1.98 0.95 14.33
N LYS A 242 3.10 1.59 14.74
CA LYS A 242 3.17 2.44 15.93
C LYS A 242 2.95 3.92 15.63
N LEU A 243 3.09 4.32 14.38
CA LEU A 243 3.15 5.71 13.91
C LEU A 243 4.24 6.53 14.64
N GLU A 244 5.34 5.86 14.97
CA GLU A 244 6.48 6.47 15.67
C GLU A 244 7.79 5.91 15.14
N LEU A 245 8.80 6.75 15.07
CA LEU A 245 10.17 6.35 14.74
C LEU A 245 11.17 7.12 15.61
N VAL A 246 12.37 6.57 15.78
CA VAL A 246 13.48 7.33 16.38
C VAL A 246 14.38 7.87 15.27
N GLY A 247 14.54 9.20 15.25
CA GLY A 247 15.31 9.86 14.22
C GLY A 247 15.31 11.37 14.35
N ILE A 248 15.49 12.05 13.21
CA ILE A 248 15.52 13.51 13.16
C ILE A 248 14.17 14.16 12.81
N GLY A 249 13.22 13.38 12.25
CA GLY A 249 11.91 13.92 11.83
C GLY A 249 12.02 14.74 10.54
N ALA A 250 12.65 14.20 9.51
CA ALA A 250 12.70 14.77 8.17
C ALA A 250 12.25 13.74 7.13
N VAL A 251 11.43 14.16 6.18
CA VAL A 251 11.09 13.40 4.98
C VAL A 251 12.19 13.66 3.95
N LEU A 252 12.83 12.61 3.49
CA LEU A 252 13.98 12.67 2.60
C LEU A 252 13.64 12.08 1.23
N GLY A 253 14.21 12.66 0.17
CA GLY A 253 14.09 12.16 -1.19
C GLY A 253 15.42 12.24 -1.93
N LEU A 254 15.54 11.56 -3.07
CA LEU A 254 16.68 11.71 -3.97
C LEU A 254 16.33 12.64 -5.13
N GLU A 255 17.25 13.54 -5.46
CA GLU A 255 17.19 14.43 -6.62
C GLU A 255 18.59 14.63 -7.16
N ASP A 256 18.83 14.27 -8.42
CA ASP A 256 20.14 14.37 -9.08
C ASP A 256 21.28 13.75 -8.23
N ASP A 257 21.05 12.56 -7.69
CA ASP A 257 21.98 11.83 -6.80
C ASP A 257 22.21 12.49 -5.42
N TYR A 258 21.56 13.60 -5.10
CA TYR A 258 21.60 14.22 -3.76
C TYR A 258 20.42 13.79 -2.90
N CYS A 259 20.68 13.62 -1.61
CA CYS A 259 19.63 13.46 -0.61
C CYS A 259 19.07 14.83 -0.23
N VAL A 260 17.81 15.08 -0.56
CA VAL A 260 17.12 16.36 -0.34
C VAL A 260 16.11 16.23 0.79
N VAL A 261 16.07 17.21 1.68
CA VAL A 261 15.02 17.36 2.68
C VAL A 261 13.74 17.85 1.98
N ARG A 262 12.71 17.01 1.90
CA ARG A 262 11.43 17.37 1.28
C ARG A 262 10.54 18.12 2.25
N GLU A 263 10.44 17.60 3.47
CA GLU A 263 9.58 18.12 4.50
C GLU A 263 10.18 17.86 5.88
N LEU A 264 9.82 18.66 6.88
CA LEU A 264 10.14 18.42 8.28
C LEU A 264 8.87 18.02 9.03
N VAL A 265 8.96 16.91 9.77
CA VAL A 265 7.83 16.45 10.59
C VAL A 265 7.62 17.44 11.74
N PRO A 266 6.42 18.04 11.87
CA PRO A 266 6.14 19.02 12.92
C PRO A 266 6.37 18.45 14.31
N GLY A 267 7.10 19.19 15.14
CA GLY A 267 7.49 18.77 16.49
C GLY A 267 8.62 17.75 16.53
N GLY A 268 9.16 17.31 15.40
CA GLY A 268 10.36 16.47 15.32
C GLY A 268 11.65 17.25 15.61
N PRO A 269 12.75 16.57 15.98
CA PRO A 269 14.02 17.20 16.34
C PRO A 269 14.56 18.19 15.29
N ALA A 270 14.46 17.87 14.00
CA ALA A 270 14.91 18.76 12.93
C ALA A 270 14.07 20.04 12.84
N ALA A 271 12.74 19.91 12.97
CA ALA A 271 11.85 21.05 12.98
C ALA A 271 12.08 21.96 14.22
N LEU A 272 12.32 21.36 15.39
CA LEU A 272 12.57 22.09 16.64
C LEU A 272 13.94 22.78 16.65
N SER A 273 14.93 22.25 15.92
CA SER A 273 16.27 22.87 15.85
C SER A 273 16.29 24.18 15.03
N ASP A 274 15.36 24.32 14.08
CA ASP A 274 15.32 25.40 13.07
C ASP A 274 16.63 25.53 12.23
N GLU A 275 17.48 24.51 12.31
CA GLU A 275 18.77 24.49 11.58
C GLU A 275 18.69 23.75 10.24
N LEU A 276 17.68 22.90 10.02
CA LEU A 276 17.45 22.17 8.78
C LEU A 276 16.17 22.70 8.13
N LYS A 277 16.18 22.83 6.81
CA LYS A 277 15.03 23.39 6.06
C LYS A 277 14.66 22.51 4.88
N PRO A 278 13.41 22.56 4.41
CA PRO A 278 13.03 21.97 3.12
C PRO A 278 13.95 22.49 1.99
N ASN A 279 14.28 21.59 1.06
CA ASN A 279 15.20 21.77 -0.07
C ASN A 279 16.71 21.83 0.30
N ASP A 280 17.09 21.72 1.56
CA ASP A 280 18.49 21.51 1.93
C ASP A 280 18.96 20.15 1.38
N LYS A 281 20.16 20.13 0.75
CA LYS A 281 20.80 18.92 0.23
C LYS A 281 21.81 18.37 1.23
N ILE A 282 21.62 17.14 1.70
CA ILE A 282 22.56 16.49 2.61
C ILE A 282 23.71 15.90 1.79
N VAL A 283 24.94 16.26 2.15
CA VAL A 283 26.17 15.87 1.43
C VAL A 283 26.92 14.79 2.18
N SER A 284 26.99 14.88 3.52
CA SER A 284 27.60 13.86 4.35
C SER A 284 26.89 13.71 5.69
N VAL A 285 27.05 12.54 6.28
CA VAL A 285 26.50 12.16 7.59
C VAL A 285 27.62 11.66 8.48
N ALA A 286 27.72 12.16 9.71
CA ALA A 286 28.63 11.65 10.73
C ALA A 286 27.87 11.32 12.02
N GLN A 287 28.37 10.33 12.76
CA GLN A 287 27.97 10.08 14.14
C GLN A 287 28.80 10.99 15.07
N GLU A 288 28.37 11.16 16.32
CA GLU A 288 28.99 12.10 17.28
C GLU A 288 30.53 11.97 17.36
N ASP A 289 31.05 10.73 17.35
CA ASP A 289 32.47 10.41 17.44
C ASP A 289 33.04 9.81 16.14
N GLY A 290 32.31 9.89 15.01
CA GLY A 290 32.64 9.24 13.75
C GLY A 290 33.15 10.19 12.67
N GLU A 291 33.89 9.65 11.72
CA GLU A 291 34.29 10.38 10.51
C GLU A 291 33.08 10.61 9.61
N PRO A 292 32.97 11.76 8.92
CA PRO A 292 31.91 12.03 7.97
C PRO A 292 31.92 11.05 6.80
N VAL A 293 30.77 10.45 6.54
CA VAL A 293 30.53 9.57 5.37
C VAL A 293 29.86 10.41 4.30
N GLU A 294 30.50 10.51 3.12
CA GLU A 294 29.90 11.15 1.95
C GLU A 294 28.77 10.28 1.42
N ILE A 295 27.58 10.89 1.18
CA ILE A 295 26.37 10.17 0.80
C ILE A 295 25.84 10.47 -0.60
N ILE A 296 26.55 11.31 -1.39
CA ILE A 296 26.17 11.63 -2.76
C ILE A 296 26.19 10.34 -3.60
N GLY A 297 25.10 10.07 -4.31
CA GLY A 297 24.95 8.85 -5.13
C GLY A 297 24.65 7.59 -4.34
N MET A 298 24.52 7.65 -2.99
CA MET A 298 24.10 6.52 -2.19
C MET A 298 22.59 6.28 -2.33
N LYS A 299 22.18 5.03 -2.13
CA LYS A 299 20.75 4.66 -2.00
C LYS A 299 20.13 5.39 -0.82
N LEU A 300 18.91 5.91 -0.99
CA LEU A 300 18.17 6.61 0.07
C LEU A 300 18.09 5.78 1.35
N ARG A 301 17.85 4.46 1.24
CA ARG A 301 17.79 3.56 2.40
C ARG A 301 19.07 3.60 3.25
N LYS A 302 20.25 3.49 2.62
CA LYS A 302 21.52 3.55 3.32
C LYS A 302 21.77 4.90 3.99
N ILE A 303 21.32 5.98 3.33
CA ILE A 303 21.37 7.33 3.90
C ILE A 303 20.47 7.41 5.15
N VAL A 304 19.26 6.90 5.06
CA VAL A 304 18.30 6.86 6.19
C VAL A 304 18.87 6.05 7.35
N ASP A 305 19.52 4.90 7.09
CA ASP A 305 20.15 4.08 8.14
C ASP A 305 21.30 4.82 8.86
N LEU A 306 22.06 5.66 8.14
CA LEU A 306 23.09 6.52 8.74
C LEU A 306 22.50 7.66 9.58
N ILE A 307 21.32 8.18 9.18
CA ILE A 307 20.64 9.29 9.87
C ILE A 307 19.86 8.81 11.07
N ARG A 308 19.18 7.64 11.00
CA ARG A 308 18.51 6.98 12.14
C ARG A 308 19.54 6.49 13.18
N GLY A 309 19.11 6.17 14.37
CA GLY A 309 19.94 5.64 15.44
C GLY A 309 19.24 5.72 16.79
N ASP A 310 19.96 5.47 17.88
CA ASP A 310 19.39 5.41 19.21
C ASP A 310 18.88 6.77 19.69
N LYS A 311 17.77 6.75 20.44
CA LYS A 311 17.22 7.95 21.09
C LYS A 311 18.28 8.62 21.97
N GLY A 312 18.42 9.94 21.82
CA GLY A 312 19.39 10.76 22.56
C GLY A 312 20.78 10.80 21.93
N SER A 313 21.07 9.96 20.91
CA SER A 313 22.34 10.07 20.17
C SER A 313 22.31 11.24 19.19
N LYS A 314 23.49 11.76 18.83
CA LYS A 314 23.59 12.86 17.89
C LYS A 314 23.98 12.39 16.49
N VAL A 315 23.44 13.05 15.50
CA VAL A 315 23.86 12.96 14.10
C VAL A 315 24.32 14.33 13.63
N ILE A 316 25.40 14.35 12.88
CA ILE A 316 26.00 15.55 12.31
C ILE A 316 25.85 15.48 10.80
N LEU A 317 25.08 16.42 10.24
CA LEU A 317 24.80 16.51 8.81
C LEU A 317 25.62 17.65 8.20
N THR A 318 26.36 17.40 7.14
CA THR A 318 26.88 18.46 6.29
C THR A 318 25.87 18.70 5.17
N ILE A 319 25.36 19.91 5.10
CA ILE A 319 24.33 20.26 4.12
C ILE A 319 24.81 21.37 3.17
N GLN A 320 24.27 21.36 1.98
CA GLN A 320 24.22 22.51 1.08
C GLN A 320 22.85 23.16 1.27
N PRO A 321 22.78 24.42 1.75
CA PRO A 321 21.49 25.06 1.95
C PRO A 321 20.72 25.20 0.62
N GLY A 322 19.40 24.99 0.66
CA GLY A 322 18.54 25.05 -0.52
C GLY A 322 18.43 26.48 -1.11
N ASP A 323 18.66 27.51 -0.30
CA ASP A 323 18.66 28.92 -0.67
C ASP A 323 20.05 29.46 -1.07
N ALA A 324 21.10 28.61 -1.07
CA ALA A 324 22.45 29.06 -1.38
C ALA A 324 22.63 29.36 -2.87
N THR A 325 23.09 30.56 -3.17
CA THR A 325 23.46 30.97 -4.54
C THR A 325 24.77 30.35 -5.02
N ASP A 326 25.59 29.85 -4.11
CA ASP A 326 26.86 29.13 -4.37
C ASP A 326 26.69 27.65 -4.06
N SER A 327 26.78 26.82 -5.09
CA SER A 327 26.68 25.35 -4.97
C SER A 327 27.79 24.71 -4.11
N SER A 328 28.86 25.44 -3.81
CA SER A 328 29.91 25.00 -2.91
C SER A 328 29.65 25.30 -1.43
N ALA A 329 28.61 26.08 -1.12
CA ALA A 329 28.27 26.43 0.26
C ALA A 329 27.98 25.16 1.07
N ARG A 330 28.55 25.10 2.27
CA ARG A 330 28.36 23.96 3.19
C ARG A 330 28.09 24.51 4.59
N ARG A 331 27.18 23.85 5.28
CA ARG A 331 26.85 24.13 6.70
C ARG A 331 26.76 22.80 7.44
N THR A 332 27.24 22.79 8.66
CA THR A 332 27.13 21.63 9.55
C THR A 332 25.95 21.85 10.49
N VAL A 333 25.08 20.86 10.59
CA VAL A 333 23.92 20.84 11.46
C VAL A 333 24.04 19.62 12.37
N THR A 334 23.86 19.82 13.68
CA THR A 334 23.90 18.74 14.67
C THR A 334 22.52 18.56 15.27
N ILE A 335 21.93 17.38 15.08
CA ILE A 335 20.58 17.06 15.59
C ILE A 335 20.67 15.90 16.57
N THR A 336 20.04 16.06 17.75
CA THR A 336 19.86 14.96 18.69
C THR A 336 18.62 14.18 18.31
N ARG A 337 18.76 12.86 18.09
CA ARG A 337 17.66 11.98 17.72
C ARG A 337 16.67 11.83 18.87
N ASP A 338 15.39 11.85 18.56
CA ASP A 338 14.32 11.59 19.51
C ASP A 338 13.18 10.85 18.84
N VAL A 339 12.14 10.52 19.62
CA VAL A 339 10.90 9.94 19.09
C VAL A 339 10.18 10.98 18.24
N VAL A 340 9.91 10.61 17.01
CA VAL A 340 9.14 11.39 16.04
C VAL A 340 7.78 10.74 15.88
N LYS A 341 6.71 11.47 16.18
CA LYS A 341 5.33 11.00 16.01
C LYS A 341 4.80 11.41 14.64
N LEU A 342 4.26 10.45 13.90
CA LEU A 342 3.66 10.66 12.58
C LEU A 342 2.20 11.13 12.74
N ASN A 343 2.01 12.34 13.24
CA ASN A 343 0.69 12.86 13.60
C ASN A 343 -0.27 13.00 12.39
N SER A 344 0.25 13.19 11.17
CA SER A 344 -0.55 13.26 9.94
C SER A 344 -1.23 11.93 9.58
N ALA A 345 -0.67 10.80 10.03
CA ALA A 345 -1.23 9.46 9.81
C ALA A 345 -2.21 9.02 10.92
N ARG A 346 -2.47 9.86 11.93
CA ARG A 346 -3.42 9.56 13.00
C ARG A 346 -4.85 9.90 12.60
N ALA A 347 -5.81 9.39 13.40
CA ALA A 347 -7.22 9.74 13.27
C ALA A 347 -7.43 11.26 13.32
N HIS A 348 -8.32 11.77 12.49
CA HIS A 348 -8.74 13.17 12.43
C HIS A 348 -10.26 13.25 12.26
N ALA A 349 -10.84 14.41 12.47
CA ALA A 349 -12.27 14.57 12.43
C ALA A 349 -12.71 15.91 11.82
N ALA A 350 -13.96 15.96 11.39
CA ALA A 350 -14.62 17.19 10.99
C ALA A 350 -16.09 17.19 11.41
N ILE A 351 -16.70 18.37 11.51
CA ILE A 351 -18.15 18.52 11.65
C ILE A 351 -18.68 19.12 10.36
N PHE A 352 -19.59 18.42 9.74
CA PHE A 352 -20.32 18.87 8.55
C PHE A 352 -21.68 19.42 8.91
N GLN A 353 -22.08 20.53 8.28
CA GLN A 353 -23.41 21.09 8.41
C GLN A 353 -24.29 20.51 7.29
N VAL A 354 -25.15 19.57 7.62
CA VAL A 354 -25.93 18.81 6.64
C VAL A 354 -27.39 19.26 6.71
N PRO A 355 -28.01 19.68 5.59
CA PRO A 355 -29.41 20.09 5.58
C PRO A 355 -30.34 18.92 5.98
N GLY A 356 -31.11 19.08 7.05
CA GLY A 356 -32.12 18.13 7.49
C GLY A 356 -33.42 18.24 6.67
N LYS A 357 -34.30 17.25 6.80
CA LYS A 357 -35.62 17.22 6.12
C LYS A 357 -36.53 18.37 6.53
N ASP A 358 -36.37 18.92 7.70
CA ASP A 358 -37.08 20.10 8.23
C ASP A 358 -36.48 21.45 7.79
N GLY A 359 -35.39 21.41 7.02
CA GLY A 359 -34.68 22.59 6.55
C GLY A 359 -33.74 23.23 7.61
N VAL A 360 -33.48 22.55 8.72
CA VAL A 360 -32.50 22.93 9.71
C VAL A 360 -31.22 22.13 9.49
N ASP A 361 -30.07 22.81 9.45
CA ASP A 361 -28.78 22.16 9.32
C ASP A 361 -28.46 21.34 10.57
N GLN A 362 -28.04 20.09 10.35
CA GLN A 362 -27.65 19.15 11.40
C GLN A 362 -26.13 19.02 11.45
N PRO A 363 -25.49 19.25 12.60
CA PRO A 363 -24.06 19.08 12.77
C PRO A 363 -23.72 17.60 12.91
N ILE A 364 -23.13 17.00 11.86
CA ILE A 364 -22.72 15.60 11.85
C ILE A 364 -21.21 15.52 11.92
N GLY A 365 -20.69 14.80 12.95
CA GLY A 365 -19.29 14.49 13.08
C GLY A 365 -18.85 13.41 12.11
N VAL A 366 -17.67 13.55 11.54
CA VAL A 366 -17.00 12.49 10.77
C VAL A 366 -15.63 12.26 11.42
N ILE A 367 -15.33 11.02 11.74
CA ILE A 367 -13.99 10.60 12.21
C ILE A 367 -13.40 9.69 11.14
N SER A 368 -12.28 10.11 10.54
CA SER A 368 -11.52 9.30 9.60
C SER A 368 -10.40 8.58 10.34
N LEU A 369 -10.37 7.25 10.25
CA LEU A 369 -9.38 6.39 10.87
C LEU A 369 -8.58 5.67 9.78
N PRO A 370 -7.31 6.06 9.51
CA PRO A 370 -6.50 5.47 8.44
C PRO A 370 -6.04 4.04 8.71
N SER A 371 -5.78 3.69 9.99
CA SER A 371 -5.36 2.34 10.39
C SER A 371 -5.60 2.10 11.88
N PHE A 372 -5.59 0.83 12.29
CA PHE A 372 -5.66 0.46 13.72
C PHE A 372 -4.26 0.39 14.31
N TYR A 373 -3.66 1.57 14.48
CA TYR A 373 -2.31 1.76 15.04
C TYR A 373 -2.31 1.68 16.56
N GLY A 374 -1.16 1.23 17.11
CA GLY A 374 -1.00 1.11 18.56
C GLY A 374 0.28 0.40 18.98
N ALA A 375 0.37 0.05 20.27
CA ALA A 375 1.43 -0.79 20.81
C ALA A 375 1.14 -2.27 20.51
N SER A 376 2.14 -2.99 20.01
CA SER A 376 2.01 -4.43 19.76
C SER A 376 2.11 -5.31 21.03
N SER A 377 2.52 -4.73 22.14
CA SER A 377 2.62 -5.39 23.46
C SER A 377 2.41 -4.39 24.58
N ALA A 378 1.83 -4.83 25.71
CA ALA A 378 1.77 -4.03 26.93
C ALA A 378 3.19 -3.65 27.35
N SER A 379 3.50 -2.37 27.31
CA SER A 379 4.77 -1.78 27.74
C SER A 379 4.52 -0.81 28.89
N GLU A 380 5.53 -0.57 29.71
CA GLU A 380 5.43 0.39 30.83
C GLU A 380 5.11 1.83 30.38
N ASP A 381 5.22 2.14 29.09
CA ASP A 381 4.99 3.46 28.49
C ASP A 381 3.69 3.55 27.66
N GLU A 382 2.69 2.72 27.91
CA GLU A 382 1.42 2.69 27.14
C GLU A 382 0.74 4.07 27.02
N GLU A 383 0.85 4.92 28.03
CA GLU A 383 0.24 6.26 27.98
C GLU A 383 0.85 7.17 26.91
N ASN A 384 2.10 6.93 26.53
CA ASN A 384 2.84 7.76 25.58
C ASN A 384 2.76 7.26 24.14
N ILE A 385 2.34 6.00 23.93
CA ILE A 385 2.21 5.40 22.59
C ILE A 385 0.88 5.82 21.98
N SER A 386 0.89 6.13 20.68
CA SER A 386 -0.33 6.40 19.92
C SER A 386 -1.23 5.17 19.92
N SER A 387 -2.55 5.34 20.07
CA SER A 387 -3.55 4.27 20.02
C SER A 387 -4.78 4.77 19.26
N ALA A 388 -5.23 3.98 18.30
CA ALA A 388 -6.35 4.32 17.44
C ALA A 388 -7.65 4.51 18.24
N SER A 389 -7.96 3.59 19.15
CA SER A 389 -9.16 3.64 19.99
C SER A 389 -9.17 4.84 20.92
N ARG A 390 -8.04 5.12 21.59
CA ARG A 390 -7.91 6.29 22.47
C ARG A 390 -7.99 7.62 21.71
N ASP A 391 -7.45 7.67 20.50
CA ASP A 391 -7.52 8.87 19.67
C ASP A 391 -8.94 9.13 19.17
N VAL A 392 -9.65 8.08 18.75
CA VAL A 392 -11.07 8.17 18.37
C VAL A 392 -11.91 8.60 19.59
N ALA A 393 -11.67 8.06 20.78
CA ALA A 393 -12.37 8.49 22.00
C ALA A 393 -12.20 10.00 22.26
N LYS A 394 -10.95 10.53 22.16
CA LYS A 394 -10.67 11.96 22.30
C LYS A 394 -11.37 12.82 21.24
N LEU A 395 -11.44 12.32 20.00
CA LEU A 395 -12.16 13.03 18.93
C LEU A 395 -13.67 13.02 19.18
N ILE A 396 -14.25 11.90 19.63
CA ILE A 396 -15.65 11.82 20.05
C ILE A 396 -15.95 12.87 21.12
N ASP A 397 -15.13 13.01 22.15
CA ASP A 397 -15.33 14.01 23.22
C ASP A 397 -15.29 15.45 22.67
N LYS A 398 -14.35 15.75 21.77
CA LYS A 398 -14.28 17.06 21.10
C LYS A 398 -15.54 17.34 20.28
N LEU A 399 -15.98 16.37 19.47
CA LEU A 399 -17.18 16.49 18.63
C LEU A 399 -18.46 16.64 19.47
N LYS A 400 -18.61 15.86 20.55
CA LYS A 400 -19.73 15.99 21.51
C LYS A 400 -19.76 17.36 22.15
N THR A 401 -18.59 17.89 22.55
CA THR A 401 -18.47 19.25 23.13
C THR A 401 -18.87 20.31 22.10
N ALA A 402 -18.58 20.09 20.82
CA ALA A 402 -19.00 20.98 19.73
C ALA A 402 -20.49 20.82 19.35
N GLY A 403 -21.19 19.81 19.88
CA GLY A 403 -22.63 19.66 19.77
C GLY A 403 -23.09 18.91 18.53
N ILE A 404 -22.45 17.77 18.18
CA ILE A 404 -22.91 16.94 17.07
C ILE A 404 -24.19 16.19 17.38
N ASP A 405 -25.05 16.00 16.38
CA ASP A 405 -26.30 15.24 16.45
C ASP A 405 -26.16 13.81 15.91
N GLY A 406 -25.15 13.56 15.06
CA GLY A 406 -24.84 12.25 14.47
C GLY A 406 -23.35 12.06 14.25
N LEU A 407 -22.93 10.82 13.97
CA LEU A 407 -21.53 10.46 13.77
C LEU A 407 -21.37 9.50 12.58
N VAL A 408 -20.36 9.76 11.76
CA VAL A 408 -19.83 8.84 10.75
C VAL A 408 -18.44 8.40 11.19
N LEU A 409 -18.19 7.10 11.26
CA LEU A 409 -16.85 6.52 11.35
C LEU A 409 -16.42 6.09 9.94
N ASP A 410 -15.46 6.83 9.37
CA ASP A 410 -14.93 6.54 8.03
C ASP A 410 -13.74 5.58 8.13
N LEU A 411 -13.96 4.35 7.68
CA LEU A 411 -12.97 3.27 7.62
C LEU A 411 -12.55 2.95 6.17
N ARG A 412 -12.88 3.78 5.22
CA ARG A 412 -12.44 3.59 3.84
C ARG A 412 -10.91 3.60 3.78
N ARG A 413 -10.34 2.78 2.88
CA ARG A 413 -8.90 2.57 2.70
C ARG A 413 -8.15 2.11 3.96
N ASN A 414 -8.85 1.73 5.02
CA ASN A 414 -8.27 1.21 6.24
C ASN A 414 -8.08 -0.31 6.14
N GLY A 415 -6.85 -0.74 5.84
CA GLY A 415 -6.48 -2.16 5.72
C GLY A 415 -6.44 -2.95 7.04
N GLY A 416 -6.85 -2.34 8.15
CA GLY A 416 -6.85 -2.95 9.48
C GLY A 416 -5.68 -2.50 10.36
N GLY A 417 -5.16 -3.41 11.18
CA GLY A 417 -4.08 -3.19 12.13
C GLY A 417 -4.22 -4.12 13.32
N LEU A 418 -4.07 -3.58 14.52
CA LEU A 418 -4.06 -4.35 15.77
C LEU A 418 -5.46 -4.81 16.17
N LEU A 419 -5.62 -6.10 16.44
CA LEU A 419 -6.87 -6.70 16.91
C LEU A 419 -7.37 -6.08 18.23
N PRO A 420 -6.54 -5.86 19.26
CA PRO A 420 -6.99 -5.20 20.48
C PRO A 420 -7.59 -3.80 20.22
N GLU A 421 -7.00 -3.02 19.33
CA GLU A 421 -7.53 -1.70 18.97
C GLU A 421 -8.93 -1.78 18.31
N ALA A 422 -9.22 -2.86 17.56
CA ALA A 422 -10.56 -3.07 17.01
C ALA A 422 -11.58 -3.43 18.10
N VAL A 423 -11.19 -4.21 19.11
CA VAL A 423 -12.04 -4.53 20.26
C VAL A 423 -12.34 -3.27 21.05
N ASP A 424 -11.30 -2.52 21.43
CA ASP A 424 -11.41 -1.29 22.22
C ASP A 424 -12.22 -0.22 21.47
N LEU A 425 -11.99 -0.07 20.15
CA LEU A 425 -12.75 0.88 19.34
C LEU A 425 -14.23 0.53 19.26
N THR A 426 -14.56 -0.76 19.10
CA THR A 426 -15.97 -1.22 19.11
C THR A 426 -16.61 -0.92 20.45
N GLY A 427 -15.88 -1.11 21.56
CA GLY A 427 -16.32 -0.80 22.92
C GLY A 427 -16.70 0.67 23.14
N LEU A 428 -16.18 1.62 22.35
CA LEU A 428 -16.63 3.02 22.42
C LEU A 428 -18.11 3.21 22.05
N PHE A 429 -18.72 2.25 21.40
CA PHE A 429 -20.07 2.35 20.84
C PHE A 429 -21.06 1.33 21.39
N ILE A 430 -20.61 0.30 22.09
CA ILE A 430 -21.45 -0.71 22.73
C ILE A 430 -21.24 -0.69 24.25
N LYS A 431 -22.19 -1.21 24.99
CA LYS A 431 -21.94 -1.64 26.37
C LYS A 431 -21.27 -2.98 26.31
N GLN A 432 -20.58 -3.43 27.28
CA GLN A 432 -19.86 -4.71 27.26
C GLN A 432 -20.46 -5.81 26.38
N GLY A 433 -19.60 -6.68 25.87
CA GLY A 433 -20.03 -7.84 25.07
C GLY A 433 -18.99 -8.30 24.05
N PRO A 434 -19.24 -9.43 23.40
CA PRO A 434 -18.32 -10.03 22.45
C PRO A 434 -18.18 -9.16 21.18
N VAL A 435 -16.95 -8.92 20.77
CA VAL A 435 -16.63 -8.17 19.55
C VAL A 435 -16.21 -9.11 18.43
N VAL A 436 -15.39 -10.11 18.76
CA VAL A 436 -14.85 -11.03 17.77
C VAL A 436 -14.58 -12.39 18.41
N GLN A 437 -14.77 -13.45 17.64
CA GLN A 437 -14.38 -14.80 18.00
C GLN A 437 -13.17 -15.20 17.18
N VAL A 438 -12.14 -15.78 17.80
CA VAL A 438 -10.95 -16.28 17.09
C VAL A 438 -10.82 -17.77 17.29
N LYS A 439 -10.60 -18.51 16.19
CA LYS A 439 -10.45 -19.97 16.21
C LYS A 439 -9.06 -20.37 15.73
N ASP A 440 -8.34 -21.13 16.53
CA ASP A 440 -7.05 -21.65 16.17
C ASP A 440 -7.12 -22.93 15.32
N TYR A 441 -5.94 -23.45 14.94
CA TYR A 441 -5.83 -24.70 14.20
C TYR A 441 -6.42 -25.91 14.95
N ALA A 442 -6.32 -25.96 16.28
CA ALA A 442 -6.87 -27.06 17.09
C ALA A 442 -8.40 -27.02 17.19
N GLY A 443 -9.02 -25.94 16.73
CA GLY A 443 -10.46 -25.70 16.81
C GLY A 443 -10.89 -25.05 18.12
N GLU A 444 -9.94 -24.58 18.95
CA GLU A 444 -10.24 -23.85 20.16
C GLU A 444 -10.71 -22.43 19.81
N ILE A 445 -11.84 -22.03 20.39
CA ILE A 445 -12.46 -20.74 20.15
C ILE A 445 -12.25 -19.87 21.39
N ARG A 446 -11.67 -18.68 21.20
CA ARG A 446 -11.58 -17.60 22.18
C ARG A 446 -12.51 -16.47 21.73
N VAL A 447 -13.18 -15.83 22.67
CA VAL A 447 -14.01 -14.67 22.43
C VAL A 447 -13.32 -13.46 23.03
N ASP A 448 -13.03 -12.46 22.20
CA ASP A 448 -12.52 -11.19 22.66
C ASP A 448 -13.70 -10.19 22.75
N SER A 449 -13.88 -9.60 23.94
CA SER A 449 -15.03 -8.82 24.32
C SER A 449 -14.61 -7.46 24.85
N ASP A 450 -15.47 -6.47 24.69
CA ASP A 450 -15.42 -5.27 25.53
C ASP A 450 -15.97 -5.60 26.91
N GLU A 451 -15.26 -5.17 27.96
CA GLU A 451 -15.63 -5.40 29.35
C GLU A 451 -16.19 -4.13 30.03
N SER A 452 -16.22 -2.99 29.32
CA SER A 452 -16.63 -1.70 29.85
C SER A 452 -18.14 -1.48 29.74
N ASP A 453 -18.74 -0.95 30.80
CA ASP A 453 -20.11 -0.46 30.77
C ASP A 453 -20.24 0.95 30.15
N GLU A 454 -19.12 1.64 29.91
CA GLU A 454 -19.07 3.01 29.42
C GLU A 454 -19.20 3.04 27.89
N VAL A 455 -20.09 3.88 27.38
CA VAL A 455 -20.26 4.14 25.95
C VAL A 455 -19.83 5.58 25.66
N ALA A 456 -18.81 5.76 24.83
CA ALA A 456 -18.31 7.08 24.48
C ALA A 456 -19.29 7.88 23.63
N TYR A 457 -19.99 7.21 22.69
CA TYR A 457 -21.01 7.83 21.84
C TYR A 457 -22.22 6.93 21.70
N ASP A 458 -23.38 7.49 21.99
CA ASP A 458 -24.65 6.78 22.00
C ASP A 458 -25.69 7.30 21.00
N GLY A 459 -25.37 8.32 20.19
CA GLY A 459 -26.22 8.87 19.14
C GLY A 459 -26.27 8.02 17.84
N PRO A 460 -26.96 8.51 16.81
CA PRO A 460 -26.99 7.90 15.49
C PRO A 460 -25.55 7.74 14.93
N LEU A 461 -25.26 6.53 14.42
CA LEU A 461 -23.93 6.16 13.93
C LEU A 461 -24.02 5.46 12.58
N ALA A 462 -23.22 5.91 11.62
CA ALA A 462 -22.91 5.15 10.41
C ALA A 462 -21.43 4.80 10.36
N VAL A 463 -21.11 3.66 9.75
CA VAL A 463 -19.73 3.28 9.39
C VAL A 463 -19.63 3.27 7.88
N LEU A 464 -18.74 4.09 7.36
CA LEU A 464 -18.46 4.18 5.93
C LEU A 464 -17.28 3.28 5.58
N VAL A 465 -17.48 2.36 4.64
CA VAL A 465 -16.50 1.34 4.24
C VAL A 465 -16.35 1.28 2.73
N ASP A 466 -15.23 0.71 2.28
CA ASP A 466 -14.95 0.43 0.87
C ASP A 466 -14.33 -0.96 0.68
N ARG A 467 -13.96 -1.29 -0.56
CA ARG A 467 -13.30 -2.56 -0.89
C ARG A 467 -11.89 -2.70 -0.27
N PHE A 468 -11.26 -1.63 0.18
CA PHE A 468 -9.98 -1.65 0.88
C PHE A 468 -10.13 -1.79 2.40
N SER A 469 -11.34 -1.57 2.95
CA SER A 469 -11.62 -1.81 4.37
C SER A 469 -11.43 -3.28 4.70
N ALA A 470 -10.39 -3.62 5.49
CA ALA A 470 -10.00 -5.01 5.72
C ALA A 470 -9.73 -5.33 7.19
N SER A 471 -9.84 -6.62 7.58
CA SER A 471 -9.37 -7.13 8.87
C SER A 471 -10.02 -6.42 10.07
N ALA A 472 -9.27 -5.64 10.87
CA ALA A 472 -9.78 -4.87 12.02
C ALA A 472 -10.97 -3.96 11.65
N SER A 473 -10.94 -3.34 10.46
CA SER A 473 -12.08 -2.55 9.94
C SER A 473 -13.33 -3.42 9.75
N GLU A 474 -13.15 -4.64 9.27
CA GLU A 474 -14.24 -5.59 9.06
C GLU A 474 -14.79 -6.12 10.39
N ILE A 475 -13.92 -6.27 11.40
CA ILE A 475 -14.33 -6.63 12.76
C ILE A 475 -15.23 -5.54 13.33
N VAL A 476 -14.79 -4.27 13.30
CA VAL A 476 -15.56 -3.14 13.83
C VAL A 476 -16.88 -2.98 13.08
N ALA A 477 -16.85 -2.91 11.74
CA ALA A 477 -18.05 -2.74 10.93
C ALA A 477 -19.04 -3.90 11.14
N GLY A 478 -18.55 -5.15 11.09
CA GLY A 478 -19.37 -6.34 11.24
C GLY A 478 -19.92 -6.54 12.64
N ALA A 479 -19.14 -6.23 13.69
CA ALA A 479 -19.62 -6.28 15.07
C ALA A 479 -20.73 -5.23 15.29
N LEU A 480 -20.50 -3.96 14.92
CA LEU A 480 -21.49 -2.90 15.05
C LEU A 480 -22.76 -3.17 14.24
N GLN A 481 -22.65 -3.81 13.07
CA GLN A 481 -23.78 -4.28 12.29
C GLN A 481 -24.55 -5.40 13.01
N ASN A 482 -23.85 -6.40 13.58
CA ASN A 482 -24.48 -7.50 14.33
C ASN A 482 -25.25 -6.98 15.56
N TYR A 483 -24.70 -5.97 16.24
CA TYR A 483 -25.38 -5.31 17.36
C TYR A 483 -26.53 -4.40 16.92
N GLY A 484 -26.67 -4.10 15.62
CA GLY A 484 -27.61 -3.08 15.12
C GLY A 484 -27.26 -1.69 15.64
N ARG A 485 -25.99 -1.48 16.01
CA ARG A 485 -25.52 -0.22 16.59
C ARG A 485 -25.21 0.84 15.55
N ALA A 486 -24.77 0.43 14.37
CA ALA A 486 -24.42 1.32 13.27
C ALA A 486 -25.06 0.86 11.96
N ILE A 487 -25.29 1.82 11.07
CA ILE A 487 -25.67 1.60 9.69
C ILE A 487 -24.38 1.49 8.89
N ILE A 488 -24.17 0.40 8.17
CA ILE A 488 -23.00 0.23 7.33
C ILE A 488 -23.31 0.73 5.91
N VAL A 489 -22.52 1.68 5.44
CA VAL A 489 -22.68 2.33 4.13
C VAL A 489 -21.39 2.15 3.34
N GLY A 490 -21.46 1.86 2.05
CA GLY A 490 -20.26 1.77 1.23
C GLY A 490 -20.39 0.96 -0.04
N ASP A 491 -19.28 0.40 -0.52
CA ASP A 491 -19.18 -0.43 -1.72
C ASP A 491 -19.98 -1.71 -1.63
N SER A 492 -19.96 -2.58 -2.64
CA SER A 492 -20.70 -3.84 -2.64
C SER A 492 -20.33 -4.77 -1.47
N SER A 493 -19.10 -4.70 -0.97
CA SER A 493 -18.60 -5.38 0.23
C SER A 493 -17.28 -4.78 0.66
N THR A 494 -16.78 -5.12 1.86
CA THR A 494 -15.40 -4.88 2.26
C THR A 494 -14.45 -5.91 1.63
N HIS A 495 -13.15 -5.88 1.97
CA HIS A 495 -12.10 -6.71 1.39
C HIS A 495 -12.35 -8.22 1.50
N GLY A 496 -12.81 -8.71 2.64
CA GLY A 496 -13.06 -10.13 2.88
C GLY A 496 -11.94 -10.89 3.57
N LYS A 497 -11.08 -10.22 4.35
CA LYS A 497 -10.03 -10.88 5.12
C LYS A 497 -10.58 -11.39 6.45
N GLY A 498 -10.49 -12.71 6.69
CA GLY A 498 -10.99 -13.38 7.91
C GLY A 498 -9.90 -14.08 8.72
N SER A 499 -8.64 -13.66 8.60
CA SER A 499 -7.49 -14.33 9.23
C SER A 499 -6.71 -13.39 10.16
N VAL A 500 -6.14 -13.98 11.23
CA VAL A 500 -5.29 -13.28 12.21
C VAL A 500 -3.86 -13.75 12.05
N GLN A 501 -2.93 -12.80 11.92
CA GLN A 501 -1.51 -13.08 11.83
C GLN A 501 -0.80 -12.80 13.16
N ALA A 502 0.19 -13.67 13.46
CA ALA A 502 1.24 -13.36 14.42
C ALA A 502 2.48 -12.83 13.69
N LEU A 503 3.22 -12.01 14.39
CA LEU A 503 4.50 -11.47 13.96
C LEU A 503 5.57 -12.01 14.92
N GLU A 504 6.48 -12.82 14.41
CA GLU A 504 7.52 -13.46 15.22
C GLU A 504 8.90 -12.97 14.78
N GLU A 505 9.59 -12.29 15.70
CA GLU A 505 10.93 -11.77 15.45
C GLU A 505 11.99 -12.87 15.48
N MET A 506 12.86 -12.91 14.48
CA MET A 506 13.99 -13.85 14.46
C MET A 506 15.01 -13.59 15.56
N ARG A 507 15.06 -12.37 16.10
CA ARG A 507 15.91 -11.97 17.23
C ARG A 507 15.73 -12.86 18.46
N ARG A 508 14.53 -13.37 18.71
CA ARG A 508 14.25 -14.31 19.82
C ARG A 508 15.08 -15.58 19.74
N TYR A 509 15.38 -16.04 18.53
CA TYR A 509 16.13 -17.26 18.25
C TYR A 509 17.61 -16.97 18.01
N LEU A 510 17.95 -15.71 17.70
CA LEU A 510 19.30 -15.23 17.37
C LEU A 510 19.74 -14.07 18.31
N PRO A 511 19.68 -14.22 19.65
CA PRO A 511 19.83 -13.09 20.58
C PRO A 511 21.22 -12.46 20.61
N ARG A 512 22.23 -13.09 20.02
CA ARG A 512 23.63 -12.61 20.05
C ARG A 512 24.16 -12.14 18.70
N THR A 513 23.30 -11.96 17.73
CA THR A 513 23.72 -11.44 16.42
C THR A 513 23.94 -9.92 16.50
N PRO A 514 25.03 -9.41 15.88
CA PRO A 514 25.32 -7.96 15.85
C PRO A 514 24.52 -7.21 14.78
N PHE A 515 23.74 -7.92 13.93
CA PHE A 515 23.01 -7.33 12.81
C PHE A 515 21.49 -7.38 13.04
N LYS A 516 20.77 -6.55 12.30
CA LYS A 516 19.31 -6.59 12.25
C LYS A 516 18.84 -7.97 11.78
N THR A 517 17.87 -8.54 12.46
CA THR A 517 17.25 -9.80 12.09
C THR A 517 15.87 -9.56 11.52
N GLY A 518 15.44 -10.44 10.63
CA GLY A 518 14.11 -10.38 10.04
C GLY A 518 12.99 -10.80 11.01
N ALA A 519 11.79 -10.88 10.47
CA ALA A 519 10.59 -11.38 11.16
C ALA A 519 9.73 -12.20 10.20
N THR A 520 8.94 -13.12 10.74
CA THR A 520 7.91 -13.84 9.99
C THR A 520 6.54 -13.39 10.46
N LYS A 521 5.73 -12.89 9.54
CA LYS A 521 4.29 -12.66 9.73
C LYS A 521 3.55 -13.84 9.14
N PHE A 522 2.74 -14.55 9.94
CA PHE A 522 2.05 -15.74 9.48
C PHE A 522 0.69 -15.93 10.17
N THR A 523 -0.23 -16.55 9.47
CA THR A 523 -1.59 -16.78 9.93
C THR A 523 -1.62 -17.88 11.00
N ILE A 524 -2.15 -17.53 12.18
CA ILE A 524 -2.28 -18.43 13.32
C ILE A 524 -3.72 -18.80 13.62
N GLN A 525 -4.68 -17.96 13.28
CA GLN A 525 -6.10 -18.10 13.61
C GLN A 525 -6.96 -17.55 12.48
N LYS A 526 -8.22 -17.97 12.47
CA LYS A 526 -9.31 -17.27 11.75
C LYS A 526 -10.16 -16.53 12.75
N TYR A 527 -10.79 -15.44 12.31
CA TYR A 527 -11.74 -14.73 13.13
C TYR A 527 -13.15 -14.75 12.54
N TYR A 528 -14.11 -14.56 13.42
CA TYR A 528 -15.53 -14.58 13.13
C TYR A 528 -16.22 -13.48 13.92
N LEU A 529 -17.26 -12.91 13.33
CA LEU A 529 -18.12 -11.92 13.98
C LEU A 529 -18.90 -12.55 15.15
N PRO A 530 -19.52 -11.76 16.02
CA PRO A 530 -20.31 -12.28 17.14
C PRO A 530 -21.38 -13.31 16.74
N ASN A 531 -22.00 -13.14 15.57
CA ASN A 531 -22.99 -14.07 15.03
C ASN A 531 -22.40 -15.38 14.48
N GLY A 532 -21.07 -15.56 14.51
CA GLY A 532 -20.38 -16.74 14.03
C GLY A 532 -20.01 -16.73 12.55
N ASN A 533 -20.40 -15.73 11.78
CA ASN A 533 -20.05 -15.60 10.38
C ASN A 533 -18.60 -15.13 10.20
N SER A 534 -17.89 -15.73 9.24
CA SER A 534 -16.56 -15.25 8.81
C SER A 534 -16.70 -14.17 7.76
N THR A 535 -15.81 -13.17 7.82
CA THR A 535 -15.64 -12.19 6.73
C THR A 535 -14.83 -12.76 5.57
N GLN A 536 -14.14 -13.90 5.76
CA GLN A 536 -13.25 -14.50 4.76
C GLN A 536 -13.94 -14.66 3.39
N LEU A 537 -13.33 -14.13 2.33
CA LEU A 537 -13.80 -14.11 0.94
C LEU A 537 -15.07 -13.29 0.66
N LYS A 538 -15.85 -12.96 1.67
CA LYS A 538 -17.15 -12.30 1.51
C LYS A 538 -17.18 -10.84 1.97
N GLY A 539 -16.33 -10.52 2.95
CA GLY A 539 -16.34 -9.21 3.60
C GLY A 539 -17.59 -8.97 4.46
N VAL A 540 -17.74 -7.74 4.90
CA VAL A 540 -18.98 -7.19 5.46
C VAL A 540 -19.76 -6.57 4.32
N VAL A 541 -21.00 -6.99 4.14
CA VAL A 541 -21.91 -6.41 3.14
C VAL A 541 -22.62 -5.22 3.77
N PRO A 542 -22.45 -4.00 3.23
CA PRO A 542 -23.13 -2.82 3.76
C PRO A 542 -24.65 -2.92 3.70
N ASP A 543 -25.30 -2.27 4.64
CA ASP A 543 -26.77 -2.12 4.67
C ASP A 543 -27.26 -1.23 3.52
N ILE A 544 -26.45 -0.22 3.18
CA ILE A 544 -26.67 0.68 2.06
C ILE A 544 -25.45 0.61 1.12
N VAL A 545 -25.68 0.01 -0.05
CA VAL A 545 -24.65 -0.14 -1.08
C VAL A 545 -24.68 1.05 -2.02
N LEU A 546 -23.49 1.61 -2.29
CA LEU A 546 -23.26 2.72 -3.21
C LEU A 546 -22.49 2.25 -4.45
N PRO A 547 -22.71 2.82 -5.63
CA PRO A 547 -21.90 2.50 -6.81
C PRO A 547 -20.44 2.87 -6.60
N SER A 548 -19.50 1.97 -6.95
CA SER A 548 -18.06 2.21 -6.80
C SER A 548 -17.25 1.67 -7.98
N ILE A 549 -16.17 2.36 -8.31
CA ILE A 549 -15.14 1.89 -9.24
C ILE A 549 -14.42 0.67 -8.66
N GLU A 550 -14.25 0.64 -7.35
CA GLU A 550 -13.50 -0.39 -6.63
C GLU A 550 -14.15 -1.77 -6.73
N ASP A 551 -15.45 -1.85 -7.01
CA ASP A 551 -16.16 -3.10 -7.28
C ASP A 551 -15.66 -3.86 -8.53
N TYR A 552 -14.96 -3.15 -9.44
CA TYR A 552 -14.39 -3.71 -10.67
C TYR A 552 -12.89 -3.96 -10.58
N LEU A 553 -12.26 -3.69 -9.44
CA LEU A 553 -10.85 -3.96 -9.18
C LEU A 553 -10.66 -5.35 -8.55
N PRO A 554 -9.61 -6.11 -8.91
CA PRO A 554 -9.31 -7.41 -8.30
C PRO A 554 -8.56 -7.23 -6.98
N ILE A 555 -9.18 -6.57 -6.01
CA ILE A 555 -8.59 -6.17 -4.73
C ILE A 555 -9.14 -6.92 -3.51
N GLY A 556 -10.15 -7.77 -3.69
CA GLY A 556 -10.72 -8.55 -2.60
C GLY A 556 -9.88 -9.79 -2.24
N GLU A 557 -10.12 -10.33 -1.05
CA GLU A 557 -9.49 -11.59 -0.59
C GLU A 557 -9.72 -12.75 -1.57
N ALA A 558 -10.90 -12.78 -2.21
CA ALA A 558 -11.25 -13.81 -3.19
C ALA A 558 -10.39 -13.79 -4.45
N ASP A 559 -9.73 -12.67 -4.74
CA ASP A 559 -8.84 -12.49 -5.89
C ASP A 559 -7.41 -12.97 -5.60
N LEU A 560 -7.08 -13.17 -4.32
CA LEU A 560 -5.75 -13.57 -3.87
C LEU A 560 -5.54 -15.08 -4.03
N PRO A 561 -4.39 -15.52 -4.54
CA PRO A 561 -4.08 -16.93 -4.66
C PRO A 561 -3.95 -17.56 -3.27
N ARG A 562 -4.47 -18.79 -3.12
CA ARG A 562 -4.40 -19.59 -1.87
C ARG A 562 -5.06 -18.91 -0.66
N ALA A 563 -6.02 -18.00 -0.87
CA ALA A 563 -6.85 -17.48 0.23
C ALA A 563 -7.54 -18.64 0.97
N LEU A 564 -7.65 -18.50 2.30
CA LEU A 564 -8.30 -19.53 3.11
C LEU A 564 -9.78 -19.63 2.74
N ALA A 565 -10.33 -20.86 2.84
CA ALA A 565 -11.74 -21.09 2.56
C ALA A 565 -12.64 -20.39 3.58
N TRP A 566 -13.80 -19.93 3.14
CA TRP A 566 -14.85 -19.44 4.02
C TRP A 566 -15.43 -20.58 4.87
N ASP A 567 -15.69 -20.32 6.13
CA ASP A 567 -16.46 -21.18 7.03
C ASP A 567 -17.20 -20.34 8.07
N GLU A 568 -18.00 -20.98 8.92
CA GLU A 568 -18.74 -20.37 10.00
C GLU A 568 -18.58 -21.19 11.29
N ILE A 569 -18.84 -20.56 12.42
CA ILE A 569 -18.87 -21.18 13.73
C ILE A 569 -20.17 -20.82 14.45
N PRO A 570 -20.53 -21.48 15.55
CA PRO A 570 -21.71 -21.08 16.32
C PRO A 570 -21.64 -19.62 16.77
N SER A 571 -22.77 -18.93 16.73
CA SER A 571 -22.92 -17.59 17.33
C SER A 571 -22.56 -17.63 18.80
N THR A 572 -21.83 -16.65 19.28
CA THR A 572 -21.70 -16.40 20.70
C THR A 572 -22.98 -15.78 21.27
N VAL A 573 -23.10 -15.76 22.59
CA VAL A 573 -24.21 -15.05 23.24
C VAL A 573 -23.88 -13.57 23.29
N PHE A 574 -24.63 -12.76 22.55
CA PHE A 574 -24.52 -11.31 22.56
C PHE A 574 -25.91 -10.71 22.43
N GLU A 575 -26.04 -9.50 22.87
CA GLU A 575 -27.29 -8.77 22.83
C GLU A 575 -27.24 -7.72 21.74
N GLY A 576 -27.46 -8.12 20.53
CA GLY A 576 -27.68 -7.28 19.38
C GLY A 576 -28.95 -7.68 18.68
N LYS A 577 -29.76 -6.71 18.31
CA LYS A 577 -30.83 -6.87 17.35
C LYS A 577 -30.42 -6.05 16.16
N SER A 578 -30.23 -6.67 15.00
CA SER A 578 -30.06 -5.89 13.77
C SER A 578 -31.12 -4.81 13.72
N LEU A 579 -30.76 -3.62 13.24
CA LEU A 579 -31.67 -2.50 13.06
C LEU A 579 -33.04 -3.02 12.56
N ALA A 580 -34.12 -2.60 13.19
CA ALA A 580 -35.44 -3.12 12.87
C ALA A 580 -35.70 -2.98 11.38
N ASP A 581 -36.18 -4.06 10.75
CA ASP A 581 -36.38 -4.15 9.29
C ASP A 581 -37.14 -2.95 8.70
N THR A 582 -38.01 -2.31 9.50
CA THR A 582 -38.81 -1.16 9.07
C THR A 582 -38.00 0.13 8.96
N GLU A 583 -37.07 0.41 9.87
CA GLU A 583 -36.30 1.66 9.89
C GLU A 583 -35.17 1.60 8.88
N LEU A 584 -34.44 0.50 8.87
CA LEU A 584 -33.39 0.27 7.88
C LEU A 584 -34.01 0.28 6.46
N SER A 585 -35.19 -0.30 6.28
CA SER A 585 -35.89 -0.28 4.99
C SER A 585 -36.22 1.13 4.50
N LEU A 586 -36.58 2.06 5.42
CA LEU A 586 -36.83 3.45 5.05
C LEU A 586 -35.54 4.14 4.61
N LEU A 587 -34.44 4.00 5.36
CA LEU A 587 -33.16 4.58 5.03
C LEU A 587 -32.62 4.04 3.70
N VAL A 588 -32.75 2.74 3.47
CA VAL A 588 -32.38 2.09 2.19
C VAL A 588 -33.22 2.62 1.04
N THR A 589 -34.52 2.85 1.26
CA THR A 589 -35.44 3.36 0.24
C THR A 589 -35.09 4.80 -0.11
N ASP A 590 -34.95 5.67 0.89
CA ASP A 590 -34.57 7.07 0.71
C ASP A 590 -33.23 7.21 -0.01
N SER A 591 -32.24 6.40 0.37
CA SER A 591 -30.94 6.36 -0.31
C SER A 591 -31.07 5.92 -1.77
N LYS A 592 -31.85 4.88 -2.06
CA LYS A 592 -32.07 4.43 -3.45
C LYS A 592 -32.76 5.48 -4.30
N GLU A 593 -33.74 6.21 -3.74
CA GLU A 593 -34.35 7.34 -4.44
C GLU A 593 -33.34 8.42 -4.75
N ARG A 594 -32.49 8.82 -3.79
CA ARG A 594 -31.40 9.78 -4.03
C ARG A 594 -30.38 9.27 -5.05
N GLN A 595 -29.99 8.01 -4.98
CA GLN A 595 -29.11 7.40 -5.96
C GLN A 595 -29.71 7.41 -7.38
N SER A 596 -31.04 7.33 -7.51
CA SER A 596 -31.74 7.44 -8.80
C SER A 596 -31.79 8.87 -9.32
N ASP A 597 -32.08 9.83 -8.46
CA ASP A 597 -32.55 11.17 -8.84
C ASP A 597 -31.47 12.24 -8.80
N LEU A 598 -30.45 12.08 -7.93
CA LEU A 598 -29.43 13.12 -7.77
C LEU A 598 -28.36 13.09 -8.86
N GLU A 599 -27.95 14.28 -9.30
CA GLU A 599 -26.98 14.50 -10.37
C GLU A 599 -25.60 13.92 -10.04
N GLU A 600 -25.19 13.99 -8.78
CA GLU A 600 -23.91 13.43 -8.31
C GLU A 600 -23.85 11.90 -8.44
N PHE A 601 -24.94 11.18 -8.29
CA PHE A 601 -24.98 9.74 -8.57
C PHE A 601 -24.99 9.43 -10.06
N SER A 602 -25.54 10.32 -10.88
CA SER A 602 -25.44 10.21 -12.33
C SER A 602 -24.01 10.43 -12.80
N TYR A 603 -23.30 11.39 -12.20
CA TYR A 603 -21.88 11.63 -12.37
C TYR A 603 -21.08 10.38 -11.98
N LEU A 604 -21.29 9.85 -10.77
CA LEU A 604 -20.59 8.67 -10.26
C LEU A 604 -20.80 7.45 -11.15
N ARG A 605 -22.06 7.13 -11.53
CA ARG A 605 -22.36 5.99 -12.42
C ARG A 605 -21.67 6.10 -13.76
N ARG A 606 -21.65 7.28 -14.40
CA ARG A 606 -20.94 7.46 -15.68
C ARG A 606 -19.43 7.20 -15.53
N ASN A 607 -18.84 7.64 -14.44
CA ASN A 607 -17.43 7.37 -14.14
C ASN A 607 -17.17 5.88 -13.94
N VAL A 608 -18.02 5.20 -13.18
CA VAL A 608 -17.98 3.75 -12.95
C VAL A 608 -18.15 2.98 -14.26
N ASP A 609 -19.14 3.33 -15.09
CA ASP A 609 -19.40 2.65 -16.38
C ASP A 609 -18.24 2.84 -17.37
N TRP A 610 -17.67 4.06 -17.41
CA TRP A 610 -16.48 4.34 -18.21
C TRP A 610 -15.28 3.51 -17.75
N PHE A 611 -14.99 3.51 -16.44
CA PHE A 611 -13.91 2.71 -15.85
C PHE A 611 -14.08 1.22 -16.14
N LYS A 612 -15.27 0.68 -15.90
CA LYS A 612 -15.61 -0.72 -16.20
C LYS A 612 -15.31 -1.08 -17.66
N THR A 613 -15.78 -0.25 -18.58
CA THR A 613 -15.55 -0.46 -20.02
C THR A 613 -14.05 -0.50 -20.33
N ARG A 614 -13.25 0.40 -19.71
CA ARG A 614 -11.80 0.44 -19.90
C ARG A 614 -11.09 -0.75 -19.26
N GLN A 615 -11.53 -1.17 -18.09
CA GLN A 615 -10.96 -2.33 -17.38
C GLN A 615 -11.23 -3.67 -18.08
N GLU A 616 -12.33 -3.79 -18.77
CA GLU A 616 -12.67 -4.97 -19.58
C GLU A 616 -11.81 -5.07 -20.85
N GLU A 617 -11.22 -3.98 -21.33
CA GLU A 617 -10.33 -3.95 -22.48
C GLU A 617 -8.93 -4.44 -22.14
N LYS A 618 -8.71 -5.74 -22.25
CA LYS A 618 -7.40 -6.39 -21.98
C LYS A 618 -6.40 -6.24 -23.11
N LEU A 619 -6.84 -5.81 -24.29
CA LEU A 619 -6.05 -5.67 -25.50
C LEU A 619 -6.17 -4.23 -26.00
N VAL A 620 -5.04 -3.60 -26.30
CA VAL A 620 -5.00 -2.22 -26.83
C VAL A 620 -4.32 -2.21 -28.19
N SER A 621 -4.76 -1.33 -29.07
CA SER A 621 -4.13 -1.12 -30.36
C SER A 621 -2.73 -0.54 -30.21
N ILE A 622 -1.78 -1.01 -31.03
CA ILE A 622 -0.46 -0.41 -31.19
C ILE A 622 -0.34 0.35 -32.52
N ASN A 623 -1.46 0.92 -32.96
CA ASN A 623 -1.55 1.85 -34.07
C ASN A 623 -1.67 3.29 -33.51
N LEU A 624 -0.73 4.17 -33.83
CA LEU A 624 -0.65 5.52 -33.28
C LEU A 624 -1.92 6.35 -33.55
N GLU A 625 -2.49 6.24 -34.77
CA GLU A 625 -3.69 7.02 -35.11
C GLU A 625 -4.91 6.56 -34.31
N GLN A 626 -5.13 5.24 -34.21
CA GLN A 626 -6.23 4.70 -33.41
C GLN A 626 -6.07 5.04 -31.92
N ARG A 627 -4.83 5.08 -31.43
CA ARG A 627 -4.56 5.46 -30.04
C ARG A 627 -4.78 6.96 -29.82
N ARG A 628 -4.51 7.81 -30.82
CA ARG A 628 -4.78 9.25 -30.77
C ARG A 628 -6.29 9.53 -30.73
N GLU A 629 -7.06 8.89 -31.64
CA GLU A 629 -8.52 9.00 -31.63
C GLU A 629 -9.11 8.62 -30.27
N ARG A 630 -8.60 7.53 -29.69
CA ARG A 630 -9.03 7.10 -28.38
C ARG A 630 -8.65 8.06 -27.25
N GLN A 631 -7.43 8.61 -27.28
CA GLN A 631 -7.00 9.61 -26.31
C GLN A 631 -7.91 10.85 -26.38
N GLU A 632 -8.24 11.33 -27.57
CA GLU A 632 -9.16 12.46 -27.74
C GLU A 632 -10.55 12.18 -27.14
N GLU A 633 -11.08 10.97 -27.31
CA GLU A 633 -12.33 10.54 -26.67
C GLU A 633 -12.21 10.54 -25.14
N ASP A 634 -11.12 9.97 -24.61
CA ASP A 634 -10.88 9.89 -23.17
C ASP A 634 -10.67 11.28 -22.55
N GLU A 635 -9.91 12.16 -23.21
CA GLU A 635 -9.72 13.56 -22.77
C GLU A 635 -11.03 14.36 -22.80
N ALA A 636 -11.85 14.19 -23.84
CA ALA A 636 -13.16 14.84 -23.91
C ALA A 636 -14.07 14.38 -22.76
N PHE A 637 -14.08 13.09 -22.47
CA PHE A 637 -14.85 12.53 -21.35
C PHE A 637 -14.35 13.06 -20.00
N ARG A 638 -13.04 13.02 -19.75
CA ARG A 638 -12.42 13.53 -18.50
C ARG A 638 -12.69 15.02 -18.30
N LYS A 639 -12.59 15.81 -19.38
CA LYS A 639 -12.90 17.24 -19.34
C LYS A 639 -14.37 17.48 -18.94
N ALA A 640 -15.30 16.73 -19.52
CA ALA A 640 -16.71 16.83 -19.16
C ALA A 640 -16.95 16.45 -17.69
N LEU A 641 -16.33 15.37 -17.20
CA LEU A 641 -16.40 14.96 -15.80
C LEU A 641 -15.80 16.03 -14.87
N LYS A 642 -14.66 16.62 -15.23
CA LYS A 642 -14.02 17.68 -14.43
C LYS A 642 -14.89 18.93 -14.32
N GLU A 643 -15.51 19.36 -15.41
CA GLU A 643 -16.45 20.48 -15.41
C GLU A 643 -17.68 20.22 -14.53
N GLU A 644 -18.18 18.98 -14.55
CA GLU A 644 -19.29 18.57 -13.70
C GLU A 644 -18.89 18.48 -12.23
N LYS A 645 -17.71 17.89 -11.93
CA LYS A 645 -17.14 17.86 -10.57
C LYS A 645 -17.04 19.27 -9.98
N LEU A 646 -16.58 20.25 -10.76
CA LEU A 646 -16.51 21.65 -10.31
C LEU A 646 -17.87 22.26 -9.99
N LYS A 647 -18.93 21.89 -10.72
CA LYS A 647 -20.31 22.32 -10.40
C LYS A 647 -20.81 21.67 -9.12
N LEU A 648 -20.60 20.35 -8.99
CA LEU A 648 -21.01 19.58 -7.81
C LEU A 648 -20.24 20.04 -6.54
N ALA A 649 -19.01 20.50 -6.68
CA ALA A 649 -18.21 21.01 -5.57
C ALA A 649 -18.80 22.30 -4.93
N GLN A 650 -19.63 23.04 -5.67
CA GLN A 650 -20.32 24.20 -5.13
C GLN A 650 -21.48 23.81 -4.18
N LEU A 651 -21.86 22.55 -4.20
CA LEU A 651 -22.90 21.96 -3.35
C LEU A 651 -22.31 21.17 -2.16
N ASP A 652 -20.99 21.24 -1.92
CA ASP A 652 -20.35 20.60 -0.76
C ASP A 652 -20.87 21.22 0.54
N TYR A 653 -21.09 20.36 1.54
CA TYR A 653 -21.51 20.82 2.86
C TYR A 653 -20.37 21.58 3.53
N PRO A 654 -20.63 22.72 4.18
CA PRO A 654 -19.61 23.40 5.00
C PRO A 654 -19.15 22.49 6.13
N PHE A 655 -17.84 22.50 6.39
CA PHE A 655 -17.27 21.71 7.48
C PHE A 655 -16.19 22.47 8.26
N THR A 656 -15.92 21.99 9.49
CA THR A 656 -14.87 22.48 10.36
C THR A 656 -14.03 21.29 10.84
N GLU A 657 -12.71 21.34 10.65
CA GLU A 657 -11.80 20.27 11.01
C GLU A 657 -11.41 20.27 12.48
N PHE A 658 -11.19 19.08 13.03
CA PHE A 658 -10.72 18.82 14.39
C PHE A 658 -9.54 17.87 14.37
N HIS A 659 -8.42 18.31 14.87
CA HIS A 659 -7.19 17.51 14.93
C HIS A 659 -6.84 17.18 16.38
N LEU A 660 -6.20 16.04 16.60
CA LEU A 660 -5.64 15.65 17.91
C LEU A 660 -4.49 16.58 18.31
N VAL A 661 -3.65 16.90 17.35
CA VAL A 661 -2.57 17.90 17.47
C VAL A 661 -2.83 18.94 16.39
N PRO A 662 -2.88 20.23 16.75
CA PRO A 662 -3.07 21.29 15.76
C PRO A 662 -2.02 21.17 14.64
N PRO A 663 -2.42 21.26 13.36
CA PRO A 663 -1.46 21.32 12.28
C PRO A 663 -0.56 22.55 12.46
N PRO A 664 0.70 22.52 12.01
CA PRO A 664 1.55 23.69 12.06
C PRO A 664 0.90 24.83 11.26
N GLU A 665 1.00 26.05 11.79
CA GLU A 665 0.57 27.22 11.03
C GLU A 665 1.34 27.24 9.70
N LYS A 666 0.63 27.10 8.58
CA LYS A 666 1.25 27.27 7.25
C LYS A 666 1.84 28.68 7.21
N PRO A 667 3.11 28.87 6.83
CA PRO A 667 3.63 30.18 6.52
C PRO A 667 2.67 30.84 5.51
N ALA A 668 2.33 32.11 5.74
CA ALA A 668 1.46 32.84 4.82
C ALA A 668 2.03 32.70 3.39
N GLU A 669 1.28 32.08 2.50
CA GLU A 669 1.67 31.93 1.10
C GLU A 669 1.96 33.32 0.53
N GLU A 670 3.22 33.67 0.34
CA GLU A 670 3.60 34.70 -0.62
C GLU A 670 3.13 34.20 -1.99
N LYS A 671 2.12 34.87 -2.54
CA LYS A 671 1.60 34.58 -3.88
C LYS A 671 2.79 34.57 -4.84
N PRO A 672 3.09 33.46 -5.52
CA PRO A 672 4.16 33.44 -6.49
C PRO A 672 3.81 34.45 -7.59
N ALA A 673 4.77 35.33 -7.88
CA ALA A 673 4.71 36.19 -9.04
C ALA A 673 4.52 35.29 -10.28
N LYS A 674 3.54 35.65 -11.10
CA LYS A 674 3.32 35.01 -12.39
C LYS A 674 4.57 35.13 -13.23
N ASP A 675 5.32 34.04 -13.34
CA ASP A 675 6.24 33.87 -14.47
C ASP A 675 5.93 32.52 -15.15
N VAL A 676 5.69 32.70 -16.43
CA VAL A 676 5.33 31.72 -17.43
C VAL A 676 6.55 30.82 -17.67
N ASP A 677 6.47 29.55 -17.32
CA ASP A 677 6.98 28.41 -18.09
C ASP A 677 6.68 27.13 -17.29
N ALA A 678 5.47 26.62 -17.51
CA ALA A 678 5.11 25.31 -17.01
C ALA A 678 5.81 24.25 -17.87
N ALA A 679 6.88 23.68 -17.34
CA ALA A 679 7.42 22.43 -17.83
C ALA A 679 6.40 21.31 -17.51
N ALA A 680 6.11 20.50 -18.53
CA ALA A 680 5.15 19.42 -18.50
C ALA A 680 5.42 18.45 -17.34
N GLU A 681 4.50 18.37 -16.40
CA GLU A 681 4.43 17.29 -15.42
C GLU A 681 4.04 15.99 -16.14
N ASP A 682 4.69 14.91 -15.74
CA ASP A 682 4.60 13.56 -16.31
C ASP A 682 3.20 12.96 -16.06
N GLU A 683 2.29 13.12 -17.01
CA GLU A 683 0.92 12.56 -17.00
C GLU A 683 0.87 11.06 -17.34
N SER A 684 1.93 10.29 -17.11
CA SER A 684 1.94 8.86 -17.39
C SER A 684 1.48 7.96 -16.23
N THR A 685 1.10 8.53 -15.09
CA THR A 685 0.36 7.83 -14.06
C THR A 685 -1.13 7.91 -14.39
N MET A 686 -1.82 6.77 -14.47
CA MET A 686 -3.28 6.70 -14.48
C MET A 686 -3.80 7.71 -13.46
N ASP A 687 -4.63 8.66 -13.94
CA ASP A 687 -5.17 9.75 -13.16
C ASP A 687 -5.50 9.36 -11.70
N GLU A 688 -4.51 9.43 -10.83
CA GLU A 688 -4.74 9.59 -9.39
C GLU A 688 -5.62 10.81 -9.12
N ASP A 689 -5.63 11.81 -10.01
CA ASP A 689 -6.47 13.02 -9.89
C ASP A 689 -7.98 12.78 -9.96
N VAL A 690 -8.46 11.68 -10.50
CA VAL A 690 -9.88 11.30 -10.41
C VAL A 690 -10.17 10.54 -9.12
N LEU A 691 -9.14 9.92 -8.53
CA LEU A 691 -9.18 9.18 -7.28
C LEU A 691 -8.43 9.90 -6.14
N SER A 692 -7.59 10.91 -6.42
CA SER A 692 -6.85 11.60 -5.39
C SER A 692 -7.80 12.47 -4.58
N THR A 693 -8.04 12.04 -3.37
CA THR A 693 -8.18 12.96 -2.26
C THR A 693 -6.95 13.87 -2.31
N ASP A 694 -7.14 15.18 -2.42
CA ASP A 694 -6.07 16.12 -2.14
C ASP A 694 -5.54 15.78 -0.74
N GLU A 695 -4.42 15.05 -0.66
CA GLU A 695 -3.83 14.56 0.60
C GLU A 695 -3.51 15.69 1.57
N ASN A 696 -3.57 16.94 1.10
CA ASN A 696 -3.37 18.13 1.88
C ASN A 696 -4.66 18.82 2.35
N ALA A 697 -5.84 18.35 1.94
CA ALA A 697 -7.11 18.95 2.32
C ALA A 697 -8.02 17.94 3.02
N GLY A 698 -7.69 17.43 4.15
CA GLY A 698 -8.43 16.52 5.06
C GLY A 698 -9.69 15.77 4.56
N TYR A 699 -10.48 16.40 3.66
CA TYR A 699 -11.67 15.82 3.02
C TYR A 699 -11.78 16.26 1.56
N ALA A 700 -11.98 15.28 0.66
CA ALA A 700 -12.07 15.51 -0.78
C ALA A 700 -13.31 16.33 -1.15
N LYS A 701 -13.16 17.22 -2.13
CA LYS A 701 -14.31 17.88 -2.76
C LYS A 701 -15.09 16.86 -3.61
N VAL A 702 -16.43 16.89 -3.49
CA VAL A 702 -17.35 15.97 -4.20
C VAL A 702 -17.09 14.51 -3.84
N ASP A 703 -17.03 14.21 -2.56
CA ASP A 703 -17.06 12.83 -2.06
C ASP A 703 -18.52 12.35 -1.98
N VAL A 704 -19.00 11.71 -3.05
CA VAL A 704 -20.41 11.27 -3.17
C VAL A 704 -20.77 10.24 -2.12
N HIS A 705 -19.82 9.35 -1.76
CA HIS A 705 -20.04 8.34 -0.74
C HIS A 705 -20.19 8.96 0.65
N LEU A 706 -19.29 9.88 1.02
CA LEU A 706 -19.39 10.59 2.29
C LEU A 706 -20.67 11.44 2.35
N ARG A 707 -21.00 12.16 1.28
CA ARG A 707 -22.24 12.96 1.21
C ARG A 707 -23.48 12.11 1.46
N GLU A 708 -23.56 10.94 0.82
CA GLU A 708 -24.69 10.05 1.01
C GLU A 708 -24.72 9.46 2.43
N CYS A 709 -23.55 9.07 2.97
CA CYS A 709 -23.45 8.61 4.34
C CYS A 709 -23.92 9.68 5.34
N LEU A 710 -23.56 10.93 5.13
CA LEU A 710 -24.01 12.08 5.93
C LEU A 710 -25.55 12.25 5.86
N ARG A 711 -26.15 12.11 4.68
CA ARG A 711 -27.62 12.17 4.51
C ARG A 711 -28.31 11.00 5.20
N VAL A 712 -27.74 9.80 5.13
CA VAL A 712 -28.27 8.63 5.85
C VAL A 712 -28.28 8.88 7.36
N VAL A 713 -27.22 9.48 7.90
CA VAL A 713 -27.17 9.87 9.33
C VAL A 713 -28.19 10.96 9.63
N ALA A 714 -28.33 11.99 8.77
CA ALA A 714 -29.34 13.03 8.93
C ALA A 714 -30.78 12.45 8.93
N ASP A 715 -31.06 11.51 8.03
CA ASP A 715 -32.34 10.80 8.00
C ASP A 715 -32.58 9.95 9.26
N ALA A 716 -31.51 9.30 9.76
CA ALA A 716 -31.56 8.51 10.98
C ALA A 716 -31.80 9.38 12.22
N ILE A 717 -31.24 10.59 12.29
CA ILE A 717 -31.55 11.57 13.33
C ILE A 717 -33.03 11.91 13.33
N PHE A 718 -33.58 12.22 12.16
CA PHE A 718 -35.02 12.55 12.00
C PHE A 718 -35.93 11.40 12.38
N LEU A 719 -35.60 10.17 12.01
CA LEU A 719 -36.36 8.97 12.38
C LEU A 719 -36.23 8.63 13.86
N GLY A 720 -35.13 9.05 14.48
CA GLY A 720 -34.76 8.73 15.87
C GLY A 720 -35.00 9.86 16.87
N GLU A 721 -36.00 10.74 16.65
CA GLU A 721 -36.43 11.72 17.70
C GLU A 721 -36.76 11.02 19.03
N ASP A 722 -36.94 9.70 18.99
CA ASP A 722 -37.00 8.83 20.17
C ASP A 722 -35.59 8.25 20.48
N ARG A 723 -34.80 8.98 21.24
CA ARG A 723 -33.45 8.55 21.70
C ARG A 723 -33.47 7.22 22.48
N GLU A 724 -34.59 6.89 23.13
CA GLU A 724 -34.79 5.61 23.83
C GLU A 724 -34.80 4.44 22.82
N ARG A 725 -35.23 4.66 21.61
CA ARG A 725 -35.27 3.65 20.56
C ARG A 725 -33.88 3.23 20.07
N TRP A 726 -32.98 4.17 19.89
CA TRP A 726 -31.58 3.90 19.61
C TRP A 726 -30.85 3.31 20.83
N ALA A 727 -31.20 3.71 22.04
CA ALA A 727 -30.66 3.17 23.27
C ALA A 727 -31.21 1.77 23.56
N GLY A 728 -32.49 1.49 23.24
CA GLY A 728 -33.09 0.19 23.42
C GLY A 728 -32.50 -0.92 22.53
N ASN A 729 -31.98 -0.57 21.35
CA ASN A 729 -31.27 -1.51 20.48
C ASN A 729 -29.89 -1.92 21.00
N ARG A 730 -29.42 -1.33 22.08
CA ARG A 730 -28.09 -1.56 22.69
C ARG A 730 -28.15 -2.32 24.01
N ALA A 731 -29.36 -2.43 24.56
CA ALA A 731 -29.49 -3.25 25.75
C ALA A 731 -29.18 -4.67 25.35
N PRO A 732 -28.21 -5.33 26.04
CA PRO A 732 -27.97 -6.70 25.87
C PRO A 732 -29.28 -7.44 25.88
N LEU A 733 -29.53 -8.40 24.92
CA LEU A 733 -30.64 -9.33 25.03
C LEU A 733 -30.34 -10.23 26.22
N THR A 734 -30.84 -9.90 27.41
CA THR A 734 -30.91 -10.90 28.45
C THR A 734 -31.60 -12.08 27.85
N LEU A 735 -30.88 -13.18 27.64
CA LEU A 735 -31.49 -14.47 27.57
C LEU A 735 -32.30 -14.53 28.85
N ASP A 736 -33.65 -14.32 28.75
CA ASP A 736 -34.55 -14.72 29.78
C ASP A 736 -34.14 -16.15 30.11
N GLY A 737 -33.45 -16.31 31.22
CA GLY A 737 -33.19 -17.58 31.81
C GLY A 737 -34.53 -18.16 32.15
N GLY A 738 -35.20 -18.64 31.10
CA GLY A 738 -36.39 -19.41 31.23
C GLY A 738 -36.08 -20.57 32.12
N ASN A 739 -36.36 -20.38 33.38
CA ASN A 739 -36.46 -21.38 34.39
C ASN A 739 -37.40 -22.47 33.87
N ARG A 740 -36.84 -23.42 33.12
CA ARG A 740 -37.51 -24.68 32.84
C ARG A 740 -37.03 -25.65 33.90
N GLY A 741 -37.89 -25.71 34.92
CA GLY A 741 -37.85 -26.79 35.90
C GLY A 741 -37.91 -28.19 35.26
#